data_2311297d856c3420fb3784e493b0331a
#
_entry.id   2311297d856c3420fb3784e493b0331a
#
_cell.length_a   1.000
_cell.length_b   1.000
_cell.length_c   1.000
_cell.angle_alpha   90.00
_cell.angle_beta   90.00
_cell.angle_gamma   90.00
#
_symmetry.space_group_name_H-M   'P 1'
#
loop_
_entity.id
_entity.type
_entity.pdbx_description
1 polymer ?
#
loop_
_entity_poly.entity_id
_entity_poly.type
_entity_poly.pdbx_seq_one_letter_code
_entity_poly.pdbx_strand_id
1 'polypeptide(L)'
;MIETHGFVLRPLERTFAGEGGEPVLLFIEGVAGAGKSHLLQKLADLPGAAGTARAWWRCGAGDGPPEEDGHRRPHALWLMDDVHRADEDELRHLREVLEGLGPGSAAVVAYRPEELPVPGLPLGGLPMAYPPRLTVLRHRLAPWDEERVRRAAEETLGEGCTAEAVRKLHELSAGVPRVVVDLLTVLREQRPPITGTAAGVEAAGVPARLAELVLSRTHALSPAHRPVVWAAAVLDEPAGRDELIAVSGLGTATGDDALLQALEKAALTELDEGRYGFAVPLSTPVVRAVVPGPVRQDLHARAAAVLQRRQAVAWDAVAEHHRAAGKTRRWLKAVKKAAESAAASGRHQQAITLLERTLATPGLSPRARARLAPLLARSAVTSLRSDQTVQVLTQIVRDASLPPAVRGELRLDLGLMLCNQMGSFPEGWQMLETAADELREVRPNLATRAMAALVSPFWPGPPIDVHRQWLVKATAAADASGDAVMRTAVLANHITLAMSCADPEAWDLVEKLHAQSDDPAHARQAARGLCNAADLAVWLGFYGRAEDLVAEGRDLSARSGAPYTEQSVLGTRLLQEWWTGQWSGLAERCEDFIAVTADMQYLASDAYLVRGLLALARGDWGEVVTWLTQQGTFGTEKLPVPLAATAAGALIRLALARQEVEAAAEQARTAWTAIARKGVWPCAAELAPWAVEAVARTGDEAAARSMVQDFSRGLGQRDAPAAQAALLWSRAVLAETEALAREQRGGLMQASELYLGAAAAYAELPRPYSQALTAEGAARCVLAADTETADPAGCAVPAADTRSVITPPDPAPHHPSTLSAVTELETCARRFTELGAVWDAARARALLRTSRPVKKGRPPGRPSHADELSPREAEVAQLAASGLTNREIAATLHLSPRTVEQHIARAMRKTGALSRRDLAHRLEQAS
;
A
#
# COMPACT_ATOMS: atom_id res chain seq x y z
N MET A 1 -21.92 8.25 -32.76
CA MET A 1 -21.61 7.40 -33.95
C MET A 1 -21.75 8.11 -35.30
N ILE A 2 -22.59 9.12 -35.44
CA ILE A 2 -22.77 9.88 -36.73
C ILE A 2 -21.59 10.84 -36.96
N GLU A 3 -20.98 11.39 -35.91
CA GLU A 3 -19.88 12.36 -36.02
C GLU A 3 -18.58 11.80 -36.63
N THR A 4 -18.31 10.51 -36.45
CA THR A 4 -17.07 9.87 -36.91
C THR A 4 -17.10 9.54 -38.43
N HIS A 5 -18.26 9.52 -39.05
CA HIS A 5 -18.44 9.19 -40.47
C HIS A 5 -18.91 10.38 -41.33
N GLY A 6 -18.91 11.57 -40.78
CA GLY A 6 -19.42 12.80 -41.47
C GLY A 6 -18.74 13.08 -42.81
N PHE A 7 -17.49 12.72 -43.00
CA PHE A 7 -16.76 12.84 -44.25
C PHE A 7 -17.36 11.97 -45.37
N VAL A 8 -17.89 10.81 -45.01
CA VAL A 8 -18.48 9.84 -45.96
C VAL A 8 -19.97 10.12 -46.24
N LEU A 9 -20.68 10.62 -45.24
CA LEU A 9 -22.11 10.91 -45.34
C LEU A 9 -22.42 12.14 -46.20
N ARG A 10 -21.62 13.20 -46.10
CA ARG A 10 -21.84 14.45 -46.84
C ARG A 10 -21.90 14.28 -48.39
N PRO A 11 -21.01 13.55 -49.06
CA PRO A 11 -21.12 13.30 -50.50
C PRO A 11 -22.39 12.57 -50.89
N LEU A 12 -22.80 11.55 -50.15
CA LEU A 12 -24.03 10.80 -50.37
C LEU A 12 -25.27 11.67 -50.16
N GLU A 13 -25.30 12.47 -49.08
CA GLU A 13 -26.38 13.45 -48.82
C GLU A 13 -26.53 14.47 -49.95
N ARG A 14 -25.41 14.95 -50.50
CA ARG A 14 -25.44 15.87 -51.65
C ARG A 14 -25.98 15.19 -52.93
N THR A 15 -25.66 13.96 -53.17
CA THR A 15 -26.14 13.19 -54.32
C THR A 15 -27.66 13.05 -54.32
N PHE A 16 -28.28 12.93 -53.14
CA PHE A 16 -29.70 12.77 -52.95
C PHE A 16 -30.47 14.09 -52.70
N ALA A 17 -29.76 15.20 -52.44
CA ALA A 17 -30.40 16.50 -52.05
C ALA A 17 -30.85 17.35 -53.21
N GLY A 18 -30.60 17.01 -54.47
CA GLY A 18 -30.98 17.82 -55.63
C GLY A 18 -31.09 17.09 -56.94
N GLU A 19 -31.92 17.64 -57.87
CA GLU A 19 -31.98 17.15 -59.26
C GLU A 19 -30.63 17.38 -59.95
N GLY A 20 -29.92 16.27 -60.27
CA GLY A 20 -28.66 16.33 -61.01
C GLY A 20 -27.39 16.16 -60.18
N GLY A 21 -27.46 15.65 -58.95
CA GLY A 21 -26.30 15.29 -58.13
C GLY A 21 -25.34 14.33 -58.84
N GLU A 22 -24.00 14.54 -58.76
CA GLU A 22 -23.02 13.63 -59.35
C GLU A 22 -23.12 12.23 -58.77
N PRO A 23 -22.96 11.15 -59.58
CA PRO A 23 -23.01 9.79 -59.07
C PRO A 23 -21.82 9.52 -58.08
N VAL A 24 -22.06 8.73 -57.03
CA VAL A 24 -21.06 8.40 -56.03
C VAL A 24 -20.89 6.87 -55.93
N LEU A 25 -19.63 6.44 -55.96
CA LEU A 25 -19.22 5.10 -55.60
C LEU A 25 -18.42 5.14 -54.31
N LEU A 26 -18.93 4.51 -53.24
CA LEU A 26 -18.26 4.41 -51.97
C LEU A 26 -17.79 2.97 -51.70
N PHE A 27 -16.50 2.80 -51.60
CA PHE A 27 -15.91 1.56 -51.11
C PHE A 27 -15.79 1.60 -49.57
N ILE A 28 -16.39 0.63 -48.88
CA ILE A 28 -16.24 0.43 -47.43
C ILE A 28 -15.37 -0.80 -47.19
N GLU A 29 -14.16 -0.59 -46.76
CA GLU A 29 -13.24 -1.65 -46.41
C GLU A 29 -13.09 -1.82 -44.91
N GLY A 30 -12.90 -3.05 -44.43
CA GLY A 30 -12.63 -3.35 -43.04
C GLY A 30 -12.61 -4.84 -42.75
N VAL A 31 -11.88 -5.22 -41.72
CA VAL A 31 -11.74 -6.62 -41.28
C VAL A 31 -13.09 -7.24 -40.91
N ALA A 32 -13.10 -8.58 -40.77
CA ALA A 32 -14.29 -9.28 -40.27
C ALA A 32 -14.71 -8.71 -38.90
N GLY A 33 -15.99 -8.33 -38.75
CA GLY A 33 -16.50 -7.73 -37.50
C GLY A 33 -16.30 -6.22 -37.35
N ALA A 34 -15.72 -5.51 -38.34
CA ALA A 34 -15.51 -4.07 -38.30
C ALA A 34 -16.78 -3.22 -38.33
N GLY A 35 -17.95 -3.80 -38.63
CA GLY A 35 -19.23 -3.08 -38.64
C GLY A 35 -19.69 -2.61 -40.02
N LYS A 36 -19.14 -3.17 -41.13
CA LYS A 36 -19.51 -2.84 -42.51
C LYS A 36 -21.00 -2.92 -42.80
N SER A 37 -21.62 -4.07 -42.53
CA SER A 37 -23.06 -4.28 -42.75
C SER A 37 -23.94 -3.36 -41.89
N HIS A 38 -23.47 -2.99 -40.68
CA HIS A 38 -24.15 -2.02 -39.83
C HIS A 38 -24.07 -0.62 -40.43
N LEU A 39 -22.92 -0.23 -41.00
CA LEU A 39 -22.79 1.04 -41.69
C LEU A 39 -23.68 1.07 -42.97
N LEU A 40 -23.73 -0.03 -43.75
CA LEU A 40 -24.64 -0.14 -44.89
C LEU A 40 -26.10 0.06 -44.48
N GLN A 41 -26.54 -0.55 -43.36
CA GLN A 41 -27.90 -0.35 -42.84
C GLN A 41 -28.17 1.09 -42.52
N LYS A 42 -27.24 1.78 -41.82
CA LYS A 42 -27.37 3.21 -41.51
C LYS A 42 -27.42 4.09 -42.75
N LEU A 43 -26.64 3.75 -43.80
CA LEU A 43 -26.66 4.47 -45.06
C LEU A 43 -28.01 4.28 -45.78
N ALA A 44 -28.63 3.09 -45.64
CA ALA A 44 -29.96 2.85 -46.18
C ALA A 44 -31.04 3.72 -45.52
N ASP A 45 -30.87 4.12 -44.27
CA ASP A 45 -31.82 4.89 -43.47
C ASP A 45 -31.58 6.40 -43.52
N LEU A 46 -30.68 6.91 -44.41
CA LEU A 46 -30.42 8.33 -44.56
C LEU A 46 -31.69 9.10 -44.97
N PRO A 47 -32.04 10.24 -44.32
CA PRO A 47 -33.21 11.01 -44.64
C PRO A 47 -33.25 11.52 -46.07
N GLY A 48 -32.09 11.82 -46.68
CA GLY A 48 -32.00 12.24 -48.10
C GLY A 48 -32.27 11.10 -49.11
N ALA A 49 -32.20 9.85 -48.68
CA ALA A 49 -32.51 8.68 -49.51
C ALA A 49 -34.00 8.27 -49.41
N ALA A 50 -34.85 8.99 -48.67
CA ALA A 50 -36.27 8.74 -48.52
C ALA A 50 -36.98 9.01 -49.87
N GLY A 51 -37.43 8.01 -50.56
CA GLY A 51 -38.02 8.11 -51.89
C GLY A 51 -37.14 7.59 -53.07
N THR A 52 -35.85 7.27 -52.77
CA THR A 52 -34.94 6.65 -53.71
C THR A 52 -35.16 5.16 -53.74
N ALA A 53 -35.09 4.51 -54.94
CA ALA A 53 -35.13 3.06 -55.08
C ALA A 53 -33.86 2.47 -54.43
N ARG A 54 -34.02 1.50 -53.51
CA ARG A 54 -32.93 0.84 -52.83
C ARG A 54 -32.78 -0.57 -53.34
N ALA A 55 -31.61 -0.95 -53.77
CA ALA A 55 -31.23 -2.31 -54.11
C ALA A 55 -30.21 -2.81 -53.08
N TRP A 56 -30.55 -3.88 -52.37
CA TRP A 56 -29.64 -4.54 -51.42
C TRP A 56 -29.19 -5.86 -52.01
N TRP A 57 -27.88 -6.02 -52.11
CA TRP A 57 -27.31 -7.24 -52.68
C TRP A 57 -26.24 -7.81 -51.74
N ARG A 58 -26.40 -9.04 -51.28
CA ARG A 58 -25.41 -9.78 -50.54
C ARG A 58 -24.74 -10.79 -51.44
N CYS A 59 -23.49 -10.55 -51.83
CA CYS A 59 -22.72 -11.43 -52.71
C CYS A 59 -22.41 -12.79 -52.05
N GLY A 60 -22.39 -13.83 -52.80
CA GLY A 60 -22.12 -15.21 -52.35
C GLY A 60 -23.22 -15.84 -51.50
N ALA A 61 -24.41 -15.24 -51.39
CA ALA A 61 -25.55 -15.80 -50.67
C ALA A 61 -26.44 -16.71 -51.50
N GLY A 62 -26.22 -16.74 -52.84
CA GLY A 62 -27.02 -17.54 -53.79
C GLY A 62 -28.37 -16.90 -54.19
N ASP A 63 -28.64 -15.68 -53.65
CA ASP A 63 -29.90 -14.97 -53.94
C ASP A 63 -29.93 -14.30 -55.31
N GLY A 64 -28.82 -14.35 -56.06
CA GLY A 64 -28.66 -13.66 -57.33
C GLY A 64 -28.71 -12.13 -57.23
N PRO A 65 -28.36 -11.39 -58.30
CA PRO A 65 -28.57 -9.96 -58.36
C PRO A 65 -30.08 -9.63 -58.26
N PRO A 66 -30.47 -8.51 -57.62
CA PRO A 66 -31.87 -8.06 -57.57
C PRO A 66 -32.40 -7.97 -59.01
N GLU A 67 -33.55 -8.61 -59.31
CA GLU A 67 -34.16 -8.56 -60.61
C GLU A 67 -34.37 -7.12 -61.06
N GLU A 68 -33.80 -6.75 -62.20
CA GLU A 68 -34.06 -5.46 -62.85
C GLU A 68 -35.53 -5.42 -63.32
N ASP A 69 -36.37 -4.79 -62.55
CA ASP A 69 -37.63 -4.26 -63.11
C ASP A 69 -37.24 -3.29 -64.22
N GLY A 70 -37.46 -3.68 -65.49
CA GLY A 70 -37.03 -3.13 -66.79
C GLY A 70 -37.17 -1.63 -67.03
N HIS A 71 -37.02 -0.79 -65.99
CA HIS A 71 -37.01 0.66 -66.10
C HIS A 71 -35.83 1.21 -65.29
N ARG A 72 -34.81 1.74 -66.00
CA ARG A 72 -33.75 2.58 -65.48
C ARG A 72 -34.40 3.70 -64.62
N ARG A 73 -34.49 3.46 -63.30
CA ARG A 73 -35.00 4.50 -62.37
C ARG A 73 -33.86 5.50 -62.13
N PRO A 74 -34.14 6.80 -62.39
CA PRO A 74 -33.15 7.84 -62.34
C PRO A 74 -32.85 8.12 -60.83
N HIS A 75 -32.55 7.56 -59.99
CA HIS A 75 -32.16 7.71 -58.60
C HIS A 75 -32.20 6.35 -57.86
N ALA A 76 -31.13 5.64 -57.83
CA ALA A 76 -31.00 4.34 -57.11
C ALA A 76 -29.84 4.37 -56.13
N LEU A 77 -30.08 3.81 -54.92
CA LEU A 77 -29.03 3.49 -53.94
C LEU A 77 -28.78 2.00 -53.97
N TRP A 78 -27.58 1.62 -54.47
CA TRP A 78 -27.11 0.24 -54.48
C TRP A 78 -26.29 -0.03 -53.24
N LEU A 79 -26.65 -1.02 -52.43
CA LEU A 79 -25.96 -1.45 -51.24
C LEU A 79 -25.46 -2.88 -51.42
N MET A 80 -24.16 -3.04 -51.63
CA MET A 80 -23.52 -4.32 -51.99
C MET A 80 -22.65 -4.78 -50.79
N ASP A 81 -23.10 -5.84 -50.13
CA ASP A 81 -22.39 -6.38 -48.97
C ASP A 81 -21.64 -7.67 -49.33
N ASP A 82 -20.57 -7.94 -48.59
CA ASP A 82 -19.72 -9.14 -48.71
C ASP A 82 -19.16 -9.40 -50.14
N VAL A 83 -18.81 -8.33 -50.88
CA VAL A 83 -18.34 -8.42 -52.29
C VAL A 83 -17.09 -9.30 -52.47
N HIS A 84 -16.27 -9.47 -51.42
CA HIS A 84 -15.14 -10.42 -51.39
C HIS A 84 -15.56 -11.90 -51.58
N ARG A 85 -16.88 -12.21 -51.51
CA ARG A 85 -17.45 -13.54 -51.74
C ARG A 85 -18.09 -13.70 -53.12
N ALA A 86 -18.12 -12.62 -53.90
CA ALA A 86 -18.71 -12.63 -55.20
C ALA A 86 -17.96 -13.57 -56.14
N ASP A 87 -18.71 -14.39 -56.91
CA ASP A 87 -18.15 -15.17 -57.99
C ASP A 87 -17.92 -14.30 -59.26
N GLU A 88 -17.39 -14.92 -60.33
CA GLU A 88 -17.06 -14.16 -61.56
C GLU A 88 -18.29 -13.56 -62.24
N ASP A 89 -19.45 -14.23 -62.16
CA ASP A 89 -20.69 -13.75 -62.74
C ASP A 89 -21.28 -12.63 -61.93
N GLU A 90 -21.26 -12.72 -60.60
CA GLU A 90 -21.63 -11.65 -59.67
C GLU A 90 -20.72 -10.44 -59.86
N LEU A 91 -19.41 -10.60 -59.95
CA LEU A 91 -18.47 -9.52 -60.21
C LEU A 91 -18.68 -8.84 -61.57
N ARG A 92 -19.07 -9.60 -62.60
CA ARG A 92 -19.40 -9.03 -63.87
C ARG A 92 -20.64 -8.16 -63.81
N HIS A 93 -21.68 -8.66 -63.18
CA HIS A 93 -22.93 -7.92 -63.00
C HIS A 93 -22.74 -6.65 -62.09
N LEU A 94 -21.92 -6.76 -61.01
CA LEU A 94 -21.52 -5.60 -60.22
C LEU A 94 -20.86 -4.52 -61.06
N ARG A 95 -19.95 -4.87 -61.97
CA ARG A 95 -19.30 -3.90 -62.85
C ARG A 95 -20.30 -3.26 -63.82
N GLU A 96 -21.25 -4.02 -64.41
CA GLU A 96 -22.31 -3.48 -65.26
C GLU A 96 -23.18 -2.48 -64.52
N VAL A 97 -23.57 -2.77 -63.28
CA VAL A 97 -24.34 -1.82 -62.44
C VAL A 97 -23.54 -0.55 -62.18
N LEU A 98 -22.23 -0.65 -61.83
CA LEU A 98 -21.37 0.47 -61.52
C LEU A 98 -21.04 1.34 -62.76
N GLU A 99 -20.88 0.71 -63.93
CA GLU A 99 -20.68 1.40 -65.19
C GLU A 99 -21.96 2.14 -65.66
N GLY A 100 -23.13 1.65 -65.24
CA GLY A 100 -24.44 2.27 -65.53
C GLY A 100 -24.90 3.35 -64.56
N LEU A 101 -24.09 3.71 -63.51
CA LEU A 101 -24.48 4.73 -62.56
C LEU A 101 -24.70 6.11 -63.19
N GLY A 102 -25.90 6.65 -63.08
CA GLY A 102 -26.30 7.96 -63.57
C GLY A 102 -26.34 9.04 -62.49
N PRO A 103 -26.60 10.30 -62.90
CA PRO A 103 -26.78 11.40 -61.95
C PRO A 103 -27.87 11.08 -60.92
N GLY A 104 -27.65 11.43 -59.66
CA GLY A 104 -28.57 11.15 -58.55
C GLY A 104 -28.55 9.68 -58.05
N SER A 105 -27.61 8.86 -58.51
CA SER A 105 -27.45 7.45 -58.07
C SER A 105 -26.19 7.29 -57.24
N ALA A 106 -26.23 6.35 -56.28
CA ALA A 106 -25.06 6.00 -55.51
C ALA A 106 -24.93 4.47 -55.36
N ALA A 107 -23.69 4.04 -55.32
CA ALA A 107 -23.35 2.63 -54.97
C ALA A 107 -22.40 2.58 -53.81
N VAL A 108 -22.67 1.67 -52.86
CA VAL A 108 -21.82 1.40 -51.70
C VAL A 108 -21.41 -0.05 -51.74
N VAL A 109 -20.11 -0.29 -51.82
CA VAL A 109 -19.48 -1.62 -51.97
C VAL A 109 -18.72 -1.95 -50.72
N ALA A 110 -19.17 -2.93 -49.92
CA ALA A 110 -18.50 -3.35 -48.67
C ALA A 110 -17.79 -4.69 -48.90
N TYR A 111 -16.52 -4.73 -48.48
CA TYR A 111 -15.69 -5.91 -48.63
C TYR A 111 -14.67 -6.06 -47.49
N ARG A 112 -14.07 -7.25 -47.38
CA ARG A 112 -12.95 -7.55 -46.49
C ARG A 112 -11.66 -7.57 -47.32
N PRO A 113 -10.71 -6.65 -47.09
CA PRO A 113 -9.45 -6.61 -47.84
C PRO A 113 -8.64 -7.90 -47.75
N GLU A 114 -8.66 -8.53 -46.56
CA GLU A 114 -7.93 -9.76 -46.27
C GLU A 114 -8.52 -11.04 -46.93
N GLU A 115 -9.72 -10.97 -47.50
CA GLU A 115 -10.40 -12.10 -48.11
C GLU A 115 -10.65 -11.89 -49.63
N LEU A 116 -10.09 -10.82 -50.24
CA LEU A 116 -10.26 -10.56 -51.68
C LEU A 116 -9.54 -11.61 -52.52
N PRO A 117 -10.19 -12.16 -53.56
CA PRO A 117 -9.54 -13.07 -54.51
C PRO A 117 -8.33 -12.47 -55.21
N VAL A 118 -8.36 -11.17 -55.51
CA VAL A 118 -7.23 -10.41 -56.03
C VAL A 118 -6.91 -9.30 -55.07
N PRO A 119 -5.78 -9.32 -54.38
CA PRO A 119 -5.41 -8.33 -53.36
C PRO A 119 -5.52 -6.89 -53.90
N GLY A 120 -6.25 -6.04 -53.16
CA GLY A 120 -6.46 -4.61 -53.47
C GLY A 120 -7.50 -4.31 -54.55
N LEU A 121 -8.04 -5.32 -55.23
CA LEU A 121 -9.02 -5.18 -56.35
C LEU A 121 -10.38 -5.77 -55.95
N PRO A 122 -11.26 -5.00 -55.26
CA PRO A 122 -12.54 -5.51 -54.77
C PRO A 122 -13.53 -5.93 -55.88
N LEU A 123 -13.33 -5.46 -57.10
CA LEU A 123 -14.16 -5.78 -58.28
C LEU A 123 -13.50 -6.78 -59.25
N GLY A 124 -12.45 -7.46 -58.78
CA GLY A 124 -11.68 -8.42 -59.61
C GLY A 124 -10.59 -7.74 -60.46
N GLY A 125 -9.80 -8.53 -61.21
CA GLY A 125 -8.64 -8.10 -61.96
C GLY A 125 -8.92 -7.44 -63.32
N LEU A 126 -10.17 -7.38 -63.76
CA LEU A 126 -10.53 -6.76 -65.03
C LEU A 126 -10.65 -5.22 -64.93
N PRO A 127 -10.16 -4.48 -65.95
CA PRO A 127 -10.31 -3.04 -65.97
C PRO A 127 -11.80 -2.65 -65.99
N MET A 128 -12.14 -1.57 -65.22
CA MET A 128 -13.47 -1.03 -65.17
C MET A 128 -13.53 0.36 -65.80
N ALA A 129 -14.52 0.59 -66.66
CA ALA A 129 -14.78 1.90 -67.26
C ALA A 129 -15.72 2.71 -66.35
N TYR A 130 -15.18 3.57 -65.51
CA TYR A 130 -16.00 4.43 -64.65
C TYR A 130 -16.75 5.51 -65.44
N PRO A 131 -18.03 5.75 -65.11
CA PRO A 131 -18.80 6.83 -65.74
C PRO A 131 -18.11 8.21 -65.60
N PRO A 132 -18.25 9.09 -66.61
CA PRO A 132 -17.82 10.48 -66.46
C PRO A 132 -18.50 11.13 -65.25
N ARG A 133 -17.77 11.88 -64.49
CA ARG A 133 -18.22 12.58 -63.25
C ARG A 133 -18.56 11.67 -62.05
N LEU A 134 -18.20 10.38 -62.07
CA LEU A 134 -18.34 9.51 -60.92
C LEU A 134 -17.35 9.90 -59.82
N THR A 135 -17.86 10.29 -58.67
CA THR A 135 -17.03 10.48 -57.48
C THR A 135 -16.75 9.14 -56.80
N VAL A 136 -15.48 8.71 -56.76
CA VAL A 136 -15.08 7.45 -56.11
C VAL A 136 -14.47 7.77 -54.79
N LEU A 137 -15.05 7.20 -53.71
CA LEU A 137 -14.60 7.35 -52.33
C LEU A 137 -14.21 5.99 -51.76
N ARG A 138 -13.20 5.99 -50.89
CA ARG A 138 -12.80 4.80 -50.16
C ARG A 138 -12.77 5.11 -48.68
N HIS A 139 -13.50 4.35 -47.87
CA HIS A 139 -13.60 4.51 -46.45
C HIS A 139 -13.16 3.23 -45.71
N ARG A 140 -12.10 3.32 -44.94
CA ARG A 140 -11.58 2.24 -44.12
C ARG A 140 -12.17 2.30 -42.72
N LEU A 141 -12.85 1.23 -42.29
CA LEU A 141 -13.32 1.09 -40.92
C LEU A 141 -12.16 0.63 -40.06
N ALA A 142 -11.65 1.55 -39.25
CA ALA A 142 -10.64 1.25 -38.24
C ALA A 142 -11.24 0.52 -37.04
N PRO A 143 -10.47 -0.31 -36.34
CA PRO A 143 -10.86 -0.81 -35.01
C PRO A 143 -11.20 0.34 -34.07
N TRP A 144 -12.00 0.07 -33.03
CA TRP A 144 -12.31 1.02 -32.01
C TRP A 144 -11.08 1.28 -31.14
N ASP A 145 -10.84 2.55 -30.83
CA ASP A 145 -9.88 2.97 -29.83
C ASP A 145 -10.40 2.65 -28.40
N GLU A 146 -9.54 2.80 -27.42
CA GLU A 146 -9.87 2.53 -26.01
C GLU A 146 -11.03 3.40 -25.51
N GLU A 147 -11.11 4.65 -25.97
CA GLU A 147 -12.16 5.58 -25.59
C GLU A 147 -13.54 5.14 -26.12
N ARG A 148 -13.58 4.59 -27.31
CA ARG A 148 -14.81 4.07 -27.89
C ARG A 148 -15.24 2.74 -27.26
N VAL A 149 -14.27 1.90 -26.90
CA VAL A 149 -14.52 0.68 -26.11
C VAL A 149 -15.06 1.05 -24.72
N ARG A 150 -14.53 2.06 -24.08
CA ARG A 150 -15.00 2.60 -22.78
C ARG A 150 -16.47 3.02 -22.86
N ARG A 151 -16.82 3.83 -23.86
CA ARG A 151 -18.22 4.26 -24.04
C ARG A 151 -19.18 3.10 -24.25
N ALA A 152 -18.79 2.13 -25.07
CA ALA A 152 -19.61 0.93 -25.30
C ALA A 152 -19.74 0.06 -24.02
N ALA A 153 -18.71 -0.01 -23.21
CA ALA A 153 -18.74 -0.71 -21.92
C ALA A 153 -19.66 0.01 -20.92
N GLU A 154 -19.59 1.34 -20.82
CA GLU A 154 -20.46 2.14 -19.96
C GLU A 154 -21.95 2.03 -20.39
N GLU A 155 -22.23 2.09 -21.70
CA GLU A 155 -23.58 1.90 -22.24
C GLU A 155 -24.16 0.50 -21.94
N THR A 156 -23.32 -0.53 -21.87
CA THR A 156 -23.76 -1.94 -21.74
C THR A 156 -23.78 -2.42 -20.28
N LEU A 157 -22.78 -2.06 -19.49
CA LEU A 157 -22.53 -2.55 -18.12
C LEU A 157 -22.79 -1.50 -17.04
N GLY A 158 -23.01 -0.22 -17.40
CA GLY A 158 -23.15 0.91 -16.48
C GLY A 158 -21.80 1.39 -15.90
N GLU A 159 -21.86 2.19 -14.82
CA GLU A 159 -20.67 2.82 -14.19
C GLU A 159 -19.75 1.80 -13.46
N GLY A 160 -20.09 0.52 -13.45
CA GLY A 160 -19.33 -0.51 -12.75
C GLY A 160 -18.09 -1.06 -13.49
N CYS A 161 -17.74 -0.53 -14.68
CA CYS A 161 -16.61 -0.99 -15.46
C CYS A 161 -15.32 -0.23 -15.12
N THR A 162 -14.29 -0.94 -14.64
CA THR A 162 -13.02 -0.31 -14.28
C THR A 162 -12.19 0.06 -15.53
N ALA A 163 -11.33 1.09 -15.43
CA ALA A 163 -10.41 1.46 -16.50
C ALA A 163 -9.50 0.30 -16.94
N GLU A 164 -9.13 -0.58 -16.01
CA GLU A 164 -8.34 -1.77 -16.29
C GLU A 164 -9.13 -2.80 -17.11
N ALA A 165 -10.43 -2.98 -16.83
CA ALA A 165 -11.30 -3.84 -17.63
C ALA A 165 -11.47 -3.31 -19.06
N VAL A 166 -11.59 -1.99 -19.24
CA VAL A 166 -11.67 -1.37 -20.56
C VAL A 166 -10.38 -1.61 -21.38
N ARG A 167 -9.23 -1.40 -20.77
CA ARG A 167 -7.93 -1.71 -21.41
C ARG A 167 -7.83 -3.18 -21.78
N LYS A 168 -8.27 -4.07 -20.90
CA LYS A 168 -8.28 -5.53 -21.16
C LYS A 168 -9.23 -5.92 -22.27
N LEU A 169 -10.43 -5.34 -22.33
CA LEU A 169 -11.38 -5.51 -23.45
C LEU A 169 -10.77 -5.08 -24.78
N HIS A 170 -10.13 -3.90 -24.79
CA HIS A 170 -9.47 -3.39 -25.99
C HIS A 170 -8.31 -4.30 -26.43
N GLU A 171 -7.42 -4.68 -25.49
CA GLU A 171 -6.31 -5.59 -25.73
C GLU A 171 -6.77 -6.93 -26.37
N LEU A 172 -7.72 -7.62 -25.70
CA LEU A 172 -8.17 -8.94 -26.11
C LEU A 172 -8.95 -8.93 -27.45
N SER A 173 -9.71 -7.87 -27.70
CA SER A 173 -10.52 -7.72 -28.91
C SER A 173 -9.77 -7.07 -30.08
N ALA A 174 -8.57 -6.51 -29.84
CA ALA A 174 -7.88 -5.60 -30.76
C ALA A 174 -8.80 -4.45 -31.25
N GLY A 175 -9.75 -4.02 -30.45
CA GLY A 175 -10.73 -3.00 -30.81
C GLY A 175 -11.74 -3.40 -31.91
N VAL A 176 -11.83 -4.67 -32.32
CA VAL A 176 -12.77 -5.11 -33.33
C VAL A 176 -14.20 -5.00 -32.79
N PRO A 177 -15.06 -4.13 -33.38
CA PRO A 177 -16.35 -3.76 -32.81
C PRO A 177 -17.27 -4.94 -32.46
N ARG A 178 -17.31 -5.95 -33.32
CA ARG A 178 -18.14 -7.14 -33.09
C ARG A 178 -17.64 -7.96 -31.90
N VAL A 179 -16.33 -8.11 -31.77
CA VAL A 179 -15.73 -8.87 -30.66
C VAL A 179 -15.96 -8.15 -29.33
N VAL A 180 -15.83 -6.81 -29.31
CA VAL A 180 -16.14 -5.99 -28.14
C VAL A 180 -17.60 -6.17 -27.72
N VAL A 181 -18.55 -6.03 -28.67
CA VAL A 181 -19.97 -6.16 -28.37
C VAL A 181 -20.34 -7.57 -27.90
N ASP A 182 -19.78 -8.61 -28.52
CA ASP A 182 -20.03 -9.99 -28.12
C ASP A 182 -19.47 -10.26 -26.70
N LEU A 183 -18.27 -9.75 -26.35
CA LEU A 183 -17.71 -9.84 -25.00
C LEU A 183 -18.57 -9.09 -23.96
N LEU A 184 -18.97 -7.86 -24.26
CA LEU A 184 -19.85 -7.07 -23.37
C LEU A 184 -21.21 -7.76 -23.16
N THR A 185 -21.73 -8.42 -24.19
CA THR A 185 -22.98 -9.19 -24.07
C THR A 185 -22.80 -10.37 -23.11
N VAL A 186 -21.69 -11.12 -23.22
CA VAL A 186 -21.37 -12.23 -22.31
C VAL A 186 -21.24 -11.74 -20.88
N LEU A 187 -20.51 -10.64 -20.66
CA LEU A 187 -20.31 -10.05 -19.31
C LEU A 187 -21.65 -9.62 -18.68
N ARG A 188 -22.56 -9.05 -19.46
CA ARG A 188 -23.88 -8.64 -19.00
C ARG A 188 -24.80 -9.83 -18.62
N GLU A 189 -24.71 -10.94 -19.38
CA GLU A 189 -25.62 -12.09 -19.22
C GLU A 189 -25.16 -13.10 -18.17
N GLN A 190 -23.91 -13.02 -17.69
CA GLN A 190 -23.40 -13.91 -16.64
C GLN A 190 -24.05 -13.61 -15.27
N ARG A 191 -24.42 -14.69 -14.54
CA ARG A 191 -25.03 -14.61 -13.18
C ARG A 191 -24.21 -15.46 -12.19
N PRO A 192 -23.70 -14.88 -11.05
CA PRO A 192 -23.79 -13.45 -10.69
C PRO A 192 -23.04 -12.59 -11.69
N PRO A 193 -23.44 -11.30 -11.88
CA PRO A 193 -22.75 -10.44 -12.84
C PRO A 193 -21.28 -10.39 -12.46
N ILE A 194 -20.43 -10.79 -13.38
CA ILE A 194 -19.00 -10.62 -13.22
C ILE A 194 -18.78 -9.10 -13.20
N THR A 195 -18.33 -8.59 -12.09
CA THR A 195 -17.99 -7.17 -11.94
C THR A 195 -17.06 -6.77 -13.08
N GLY A 196 -17.23 -5.57 -13.63
CA GLY A 196 -16.44 -5.01 -14.75
C GLY A 196 -14.96 -4.86 -14.42
N THR A 197 -14.32 -5.96 -14.01
CA THR A 197 -12.91 -6.08 -13.66
C THR A 197 -12.14 -6.78 -14.78
N ALA A 198 -10.84 -6.55 -14.85
CA ALA A 198 -9.96 -7.22 -15.83
C ALA A 198 -10.06 -8.75 -15.75
N ALA A 199 -10.10 -9.32 -14.55
CA ALA A 199 -10.28 -10.76 -14.33
C ALA A 199 -11.62 -11.27 -14.86
N GLY A 200 -12.68 -10.47 -14.73
CA GLY A 200 -13.99 -10.78 -15.29
C GLY A 200 -13.97 -10.85 -16.82
N VAL A 201 -13.25 -9.93 -17.44
CA VAL A 201 -13.08 -9.91 -18.91
C VAL A 201 -12.32 -11.16 -19.40
N GLU A 202 -11.28 -11.57 -18.70
CA GLU A 202 -10.53 -12.80 -19.00
C GLU A 202 -11.39 -14.06 -18.82
N ALA A 203 -12.26 -14.08 -17.83
CA ALA A 203 -13.17 -15.19 -17.57
C ALA A 203 -14.34 -15.29 -18.56
N ALA A 204 -14.64 -14.24 -19.33
CA ALA A 204 -15.72 -14.21 -20.33
C ALA A 204 -15.51 -15.23 -21.47
N GLY A 205 -14.27 -15.67 -21.68
CA GLY A 205 -13.93 -16.62 -22.72
C GLY A 205 -13.95 -16.03 -24.14
N VAL A 206 -14.05 -16.88 -25.15
CA VAL A 206 -13.98 -16.48 -26.56
C VAL A 206 -15.38 -16.49 -27.18
N PRO A 207 -15.82 -15.38 -27.82
CA PRO A 207 -17.10 -15.33 -28.51
C PRO A 207 -17.20 -16.39 -29.63
N ALA A 208 -18.31 -17.11 -29.70
CA ALA A 208 -18.52 -18.22 -30.63
C ALA A 208 -18.25 -17.84 -32.10
N ARG A 209 -18.72 -16.66 -32.54
CA ARG A 209 -18.51 -16.18 -33.91
C ARG A 209 -17.04 -15.95 -34.26
N LEU A 210 -16.26 -15.46 -33.30
CA LEU A 210 -14.80 -15.33 -33.49
C LEU A 210 -14.15 -16.71 -33.58
N ALA A 211 -14.56 -17.64 -32.71
CA ALA A 211 -14.06 -19.01 -32.73
C ALA A 211 -14.33 -19.70 -34.04
N GLU A 212 -15.58 -19.63 -34.57
CA GLU A 212 -15.96 -20.19 -35.86
C GLU A 212 -15.16 -19.60 -37.03
N LEU A 213 -14.99 -18.27 -37.06
CA LEU A 213 -14.22 -17.60 -38.12
C LEU A 213 -12.77 -18.09 -38.14
N VAL A 214 -12.12 -18.09 -36.96
CA VAL A 214 -10.70 -18.47 -36.84
C VAL A 214 -10.48 -19.94 -37.20
N LEU A 215 -11.35 -20.83 -36.73
CA LEU A 215 -11.28 -22.25 -37.07
C LEU A 215 -11.56 -22.49 -38.54
N SER A 216 -12.51 -21.80 -39.17
CA SER A 216 -12.78 -21.87 -40.59
C SER A 216 -11.57 -21.48 -41.44
N ARG A 217 -10.91 -20.35 -41.10
CA ARG A 217 -9.70 -19.89 -41.80
C ARG A 217 -8.54 -20.87 -41.61
N THR A 218 -8.36 -21.43 -40.40
CA THR A 218 -7.35 -22.45 -40.15
C THR A 218 -7.66 -23.75 -40.92
N HIS A 219 -8.91 -24.14 -41.03
CA HIS A 219 -9.35 -25.35 -41.75
C HIS A 219 -9.22 -25.22 -43.27
N ALA A 220 -9.33 -24.01 -43.81
CA ALA A 220 -9.11 -23.71 -45.23
C ALA A 220 -7.67 -24.01 -45.70
N LEU A 221 -6.72 -24.10 -44.75
CA LEU A 221 -5.36 -24.54 -45.02
C LEU A 221 -5.29 -26.07 -45.16
N SER A 222 -4.43 -26.55 -46.05
CA SER A 222 -4.11 -27.98 -46.13
C SER A 222 -3.57 -28.48 -44.78
N PRO A 223 -3.76 -29.76 -44.44
CA PRO A 223 -3.20 -30.33 -43.21
C PRO A 223 -1.69 -30.14 -43.05
N ALA A 224 -0.94 -30.07 -44.15
CA ALA A 224 0.50 -29.87 -44.18
C ALA A 224 0.89 -28.43 -43.81
N HIS A 225 0.04 -27.45 -44.01
CA HIS A 225 0.32 -26.02 -43.76
C HIS A 225 -0.20 -25.53 -42.41
N ARG A 226 -1.16 -26.22 -41.75
CA ARG A 226 -1.71 -25.83 -40.43
C ARG A 226 -0.67 -25.69 -39.32
N PRO A 227 0.45 -26.46 -39.32
CA PRO A 227 1.46 -26.32 -38.26
C PRO A 227 2.03 -24.92 -38.08
N VAL A 228 2.06 -24.05 -39.10
CA VAL A 228 2.52 -22.67 -38.96
C VAL A 228 1.53 -21.84 -38.14
N VAL A 229 0.23 -22.02 -38.33
CA VAL A 229 -0.82 -21.36 -37.54
C VAL A 229 -0.83 -21.89 -36.09
N TRP A 230 -0.60 -23.19 -35.90
CA TRP A 230 -0.45 -23.77 -34.55
C TRP A 230 0.81 -23.27 -33.83
N ALA A 231 1.90 -23.01 -34.58
CA ALA A 231 3.11 -22.41 -34.04
C ALA A 231 2.85 -21.00 -33.49
N ALA A 232 2.13 -20.17 -34.27
CA ALA A 232 1.71 -18.84 -33.83
C ALA A 232 0.81 -18.90 -32.57
N ALA A 233 -0.14 -19.88 -32.55
CA ALA A 233 -1.02 -20.07 -31.39
C ALA A 233 -0.26 -20.55 -30.13
N VAL A 234 0.83 -21.27 -30.30
CA VAL A 234 1.66 -21.72 -29.16
C VAL A 234 2.60 -20.63 -28.66
N LEU A 235 3.18 -19.83 -29.55
CA LEU A 235 4.05 -18.71 -29.18
C LEU A 235 3.30 -17.62 -28.40
N ASP A 236 2.00 -17.44 -28.70
CA ASP A 236 1.10 -16.48 -28.04
C ASP A 236 1.53 -15.00 -28.15
N GLU A 237 2.42 -14.72 -29.08
CA GLU A 237 2.92 -13.38 -29.42
C GLU A 237 3.26 -13.30 -30.90
N PRO A 238 3.25 -12.11 -31.51
CA PRO A 238 3.71 -11.96 -32.89
C PRO A 238 5.16 -12.44 -33.03
N ALA A 239 5.43 -13.25 -34.04
CA ALA A 239 6.72 -13.86 -34.23
C ALA A 239 7.25 -13.68 -35.66
N GLY A 240 8.56 -13.65 -35.82
CA GLY A 240 9.21 -13.57 -37.10
C GLY A 240 9.02 -14.84 -37.93
N ARG A 241 9.17 -14.73 -39.27
CA ARG A 241 9.08 -15.84 -40.20
C ARG A 241 9.88 -17.06 -39.75
N ASP A 242 11.17 -16.88 -39.45
CA ASP A 242 12.08 -17.97 -39.08
C ASP A 242 11.71 -18.62 -37.74
N GLU A 243 11.18 -17.85 -36.79
CA GLU A 243 10.69 -18.37 -35.51
C GLU A 243 9.45 -19.26 -35.71
N LEU A 244 8.47 -18.79 -36.51
CA LEU A 244 7.26 -19.57 -36.83
C LEU A 244 7.59 -20.89 -37.52
N ILE A 245 8.48 -20.85 -38.52
CA ILE A 245 8.92 -22.03 -39.23
C ILE A 245 9.64 -23.00 -38.29
N ALA A 246 10.57 -22.51 -37.46
CA ALA A 246 11.29 -23.36 -36.53
C ALA A 246 10.36 -23.99 -35.47
N VAL A 247 9.36 -23.27 -34.98
CA VAL A 247 8.39 -23.80 -34.02
C VAL A 247 7.43 -24.78 -34.69
N SER A 248 6.98 -24.51 -35.92
CA SER A 248 6.10 -25.43 -36.68
C SER A 248 6.74 -26.81 -36.91
N GLY A 249 8.09 -26.83 -37.02
CA GLY A 249 8.85 -28.04 -37.33
C GLY A 249 8.83 -28.39 -38.84
N LEU A 250 8.39 -27.48 -39.67
CA LEU A 250 8.45 -27.61 -41.14
C LEU A 250 9.87 -27.29 -41.65
N GLY A 251 10.25 -27.86 -42.80
CA GLY A 251 11.44 -27.38 -43.49
C GLY A 251 11.21 -25.98 -44.07
N THR A 252 12.28 -25.24 -44.34
CA THR A 252 12.20 -23.81 -44.72
C THR A 252 11.27 -23.57 -45.90
N ALA A 253 11.43 -24.31 -47.02
CA ALA A 253 10.61 -24.13 -48.21
C ALA A 253 9.13 -24.42 -47.98
N THR A 254 8.80 -25.51 -47.26
CA THR A 254 7.41 -25.84 -46.90
C THR A 254 6.85 -24.86 -45.86
N GLY A 255 7.68 -24.36 -44.95
CA GLY A 255 7.31 -23.36 -43.96
C GLY A 255 6.99 -22.00 -44.57
N ASP A 256 7.75 -21.59 -45.58
CA ASP A 256 7.50 -20.36 -46.34
C ASP A 256 6.16 -20.43 -47.08
N ASP A 257 5.92 -21.54 -47.79
CA ASP A 257 4.65 -21.77 -48.50
C ASP A 257 3.48 -21.82 -47.50
N ALA A 258 3.65 -22.49 -46.36
CA ALA A 258 2.65 -22.54 -45.30
C ALA A 258 2.31 -21.17 -44.72
N LEU A 259 3.33 -20.30 -44.50
CA LEU A 259 3.11 -18.92 -43.99
C LEU A 259 2.40 -18.08 -45.05
N LEU A 260 2.82 -18.17 -46.34
CA LEU A 260 2.17 -17.45 -47.42
C LEU A 260 0.67 -17.86 -47.52
N GLN A 261 0.40 -19.16 -47.52
CA GLN A 261 -1.00 -19.66 -47.54
C GLN A 261 -1.80 -19.23 -46.29
N ALA A 262 -1.15 -19.16 -45.11
CA ALA A 262 -1.81 -18.67 -43.88
C ALA A 262 -2.19 -17.20 -43.99
N LEU A 263 -1.38 -16.37 -44.63
CA LEU A 263 -1.68 -14.96 -44.91
C LEU A 263 -2.77 -14.82 -45.98
N GLU A 264 -2.69 -15.55 -47.08
CA GLU A 264 -3.71 -15.54 -48.15
C GLU A 264 -5.10 -15.98 -47.66
N LYS A 265 -5.18 -16.93 -46.73
CA LYS A 265 -6.43 -17.38 -46.09
C LYS A 265 -6.82 -16.57 -44.86
N ALA A 266 -6.13 -15.49 -44.58
CA ALA A 266 -6.32 -14.65 -43.40
C ALA A 266 -6.35 -15.43 -42.06
N ALA A 267 -5.69 -16.57 -41.99
CA ALA A 267 -5.50 -17.36 -40.79
C ALA A 267 -4.46 -16.71 -39.86
N LEU A 268 -3.45 -16.03 -40.44
CA LEU A 268 -2.50 -15.15 -39.82
C LEU A 268 -2.50 -13.80 -40.55
N THR A 269 -1.94 -12.78 -39.91
CA THR A 269 -1.73 -11.44 -40.46
C THR A 269 -0.37 -10.91 -40.07
N GLU A 270 0.17 -10.02 -40.85
CA GLU A 270 1.32 -9.21 -40.46
C GLU A 270 0.84 -8.10 -39.56
N LEU A 271 1.35 -8.05 -38.34
CA LEU A 271 0.97 -7.08 -37.33
C LEU A 271 1.95 -5.91 -37.29
N ASP A 272 3.25 -6.24 -37.35
CA ASP A 272 4.36 -5.30 -37.48
C ASP A 272 5.27 -5.78 -38.60
N GLU A 273 6.18 -4.94 -39.08
CA GLU A 273 7.10 -5.27 -40.16
C GLU A 273 7.85 -6.58 -39.89
N GLY A 274 7.55 -7.60 -40.67
CA GLY A 274 8.14 -8.95 -40.58
C GLY A 274 7.70 -9.79 -39.37
N ARG A 275 6.64 -9.37 -38.62
CA ARG A 275 6.07 -10.14 -37.50
C ARG A 275 4.62 -10.54 -37.78
N TYR A 276 4.37 -11.81 -37.61
CA TYR A 276 3.09 -12.45 -37.98
C TYR A 276 2.39 -13.05 -36.76
N GLY A 277 1.06 -12.95 -36.73
CA GLY A 277 0.25 -13.44 -35.63
C GLY A 277 -1.25 -13.40 -35.96
N PHE A 278 -2.08 -13.51 -34.93
CA PHE A 278 -3.53 -13.38 -35.09
C PHE A 278 -3.95 -11.91 -35.01
N ALA A 279 -4.81 -11.47 -35.91
CA ALA A 279 -5.36 -10.10 -35.91
C ALA A 279 -6.12 -9.76 -34.62
N VAL A 280 -6.71 -10.76 -33.97
CA VAL A 280 -7.39 -10.63 -32.68
C VAL A 280 -6.74 -11.59 -31.68
N PRO A 281 -6.17 -11.11 -30.56
CA PRO A 281 -5.47 -11.96 -29.57
C PRO A 281 -6.33 -13.13 -29.04
N LEU A 282 -7.64 -12.93 -28.84
CA LEU A 282 -8.57 -13.99 -28.45
C LEU A 282 -8.66 -15.17 -29.44
N SER A 283 -8.09 -15.06 -30.62
CA SER A 283 -8.00 -16.18 -31.59
C SER A 283 -7.02 -17.26 -31.13
N THR A 284 -5.99 -16.90 -30.39
CA THR A 284 -4.91 -17.79 -29.92
C THR A 284 -5.43 -18.98 -29.11
N PRO A 285 -6.21 -18.81 -28.03
CA PRO A 285 -6.71 -19.95 -27.25
C PRO A 285 -7.62 -20.86 -28.04
N VAL A 286 -8.36 -20.36 -29.04
CA VAL A 286 -9.23 -21.14 -29.91
C VAL A 286 -8.44 -22.14 -30.75
N VAL A 287 -7.41 -21.64 -31.45
CA VAL A 287 -6.54 -22.48 -32.25
C VAL A 287 -5.76 -23.46 -31.39
N ARG A 288 -5.23 -23.01 -30.27
CA ARG A 288 -4.47 -23.85 -29.33
C ARG A 288 -5.29 -25.02 -28.78
N ALA A 289 -6.60 -24.81 -28.53
CA ALA A 289 -7.49 -25.84 -28.02
C ALA A 289 -7.69 -27.02 -29.01
N VAL A 290 -7.67 -26.75 -30.31
CA VAL A 290 -7.87 -27.78 -31.34
C VAL A 290 -6.58 -28.49 -31.78
N VAL A 291 -5.41 -28.03 -31.30
CA VAL A 291 -4.13 -28.70 -31.57
C VAL A 291 -4.08 -30.04 -30.85
N PRO A 292 -3.82 -31.17 -31.54
CA PRO A 292 -3.72 -32.47 -30.90
C PRO A 292 -2.65 -32.49 -29.80
N GLY A 293 -2.92 -33.13 -28.65
CA GLY A 293 -2.09 -33.13 -27.46
C GLY A 293 -0.59 -33.39 -27.70
N PRO A 294 -0.22 -34.49 -28.39
CA PRO A 294 1.19 -34.77 -28.68
C PRO A 294 1.84 -33.70 -29.55
N VAL A 295 1.14 -33.23 -30.60
CA VAL A 295 1.65 -32.14 -31.47
C VAL A 295 1.85 -30.85 -30.67
N ARG A 296 0.90 -30.51 -29.80
CA ARG A 296 1.00 -29.32 -28.94
C ARG A 296 2.21 -29.40 -28.01
N GLN A 297 2.50 -30.55 -27.40
CA GLN A 297 3.69 -30.75 -26.58
C GLN A 297 4.98 -30.54 -27.37
N ASP A 298 5.05 -31.03 -28.62
CA ASP A 298 6.21 -30.84 -29.49
C ASP A 298 6.38 -29.40 -29.93
N LEU A 299 5.30 -28.70 -30.25
CA LEU A 299 5.31 -27.27 -30.55
C LEU A 299 5.86 -26.45 -29.35
N HIS A 300 5.35 -26.71 -28.15
CA HIS A 300 5.88 -26.07 -26.95
C HIS A 300 7.36 -26.36 -26.70
N ALA A 301 7.82 -27.59 -26.95
CA ALA A 301 9.23 -27.95 -26.84
C ALA A 301 10.13 -27.16 -27.80
N ARG A 302 9.68 -26.99 -29.07
CA ARG A 302 10.36 -26.18 -30.09
C ARG A 302 10.28 -24.68 -29.76
N ALA A 303 9.13 -24.17 -29.31
CA ALA A 303 8.97 -22.78 -28.89
C ALA A 303 9.95 -22.43 -27.76
N ALA A 304 10.05 -23.27 -26.73
CA ALA A 304 11.05 -23.08 -25.68
C ALA A 304 12.49 -23.01 -26.22
N ALA A 305 12.83 -23.81 -27.23
CA ALA A 305 14.18 -23.81 -27.83
C ALA A 305 14.43 -22.56 -28.68
N VAL A 306 13.41 -22.03 -29.35
CA VAL A 306 13.48 -20.80 -30.17
C VAL A 306 13.64 -19.59 -29.22
N LEU A 307 12.78 -19.44 -28.21
CA LEU A 307 12.83 -18.34 -27.27
C LEU A 307 14.17 -18.26 -26.50
N GLN A 308 14.80 -19.40 -26.21
CA GLN A 308 16.12 -19.42 -25.56
C GLN A 308 17.26 -18.88 -26.45
N ARG A 309 17.08 -18.74 -27.76
CA ARG A 309 18.07 -18.20 -28.70
C ARG A 309 17.96 -16.70 -28.88
N ARG A 310 16.89 -16.08 -28.39
CA ARG A 310 16.72 -14.63 -28.43
C ARG A 310 17.79 -13.92 -27.60
N GLN A 311 18.18 -12.75 -28.02
CA GLN A 311 19.19 -11.93 -27.31
C GLN A 311 18.75 -11.58 -25.88
N ALA A 312 17.46 -11.23 -25.69
CA ALA A 312 16.82 -11.09 -24.38
C ALA A 312 15.88 -12.29 -24.16
N VAL A 313 16.31 -13.23 -23.32
CA VAL A 313 15.54 -14.44 -23.05
C VAL A 313 14.45 -14.19 -22.03
N ALA A 314 13.19 -14.32 -22.41
CA ALA A 314 12.03 -14.33 -21.52
C ALA A 314 11.93 -15.70 -20.81
N TRP A 315 12.66 -15.88 -19.68
CA TRP A 315 12.77 -17.13 -18.97
C TRP A 315 11.45 -17.63 -18.40
N ASP A 316 10.51 -16.75 -18.09
CA ASP A 316 9.15 -17.05 -17.66
C ASP A 316 8.35 -17.76 -18.78
N ALA A 317 8.35 -17.21 -19.99
CA ALA A 317 7.74 -17.84 -21.16
C ALA A 317 8.40 -19.18 -21.49
N VAL A 318 9.74 -19.26 -21.43
CA VAL A 318 10.47 -20.52 -21.60
C VAL A 318 10.07 -21.56 -20.56
N ALA A 319 9.85 -21.15 -19.31
CA ALA A 319 9.38 -22.05 -18.25
C ALA A 319 7.98 -22.59 -18.55
N GLU A 320 7.04 -21.73 -18.95
CA GLU A 320 5.68 -22.16 -19.31
C GLU A 320 5.66 -23.13 -20.50
N HIS A 321 6.47 -22.88 -21.51
CA HIS A 321 6.58 -23.81 -22.64
C HIS A 321 7.19 -25.16 -22.25
N HIS A 322 8.21 -25.20 -21.40
CA HIS A 322 8.73 -26.47 -20.92
C HIS A 322 7.74 -27.22 -20.01
N ARG A 323 6.91 -26.50 -19.25
CA ARG A 323 5.83 -27.08 -18.43
C ARG A 323 4.79 -27.70 -19.34
N ALA A 324 4.31 -26.97 -20.32
CA ALA A 324 3.32 -27.44 -21.30
C ALA A 324 3.82 -28.60 -22.17
N ALA A 325 5.13 -28.66 -22.43
CA ALA A 325 5.77 -29.78 -23.14
C ALA A 325 6.02 -31.00 -22.24
N GLY A 326 5.67 -30.96 -20.93
CA GLY A 326 5.92 -32.06 -19.99
C GLY A 326 7.41 -32.27 -19.65
N LYS A 327 8.29 -31.30 -19.93
CA LYS A 327 9.75 -31.43 -19.73
C LYS A 327 10.13 -30.91 -18.33
N THR A 328 9.70 -31.59 -17.26
CA THR A 328 9.83 -31.19 -15.86
C THR A 328 11.24 -30.71 -15.47
N ARG A 329 12.31 -31.41 -15.86
CA ARG A 329 13.69 -30.97 -15.51
C ARG A 329 14.06 -29.64 -16.17
N ARG A 330 13.66 -29.42 -17.43
CA ARG A 330 13.92 -28.17 -18.16
C ARG A 330 13.04 -27.02 -17.62
N TRP A 331 11.80 -27.32 -17.31
CA TRP A 331 10.88 -26.39 -16.64
C TRP A 331 11.48 -25.83 -15.36
N LEU A 332 11.89 -26.70 -14.42
CA LEU A 332 12.48 -26.26 -13.14
C LEU A 332 13.79 -25.47 -13.31
N LYS A 333 14.58 -25.80 -14.33
CA LYS A 333 15.78 -25.01 -14.67
C LYS A 333 15.41 -23.61 -15.21
N ALA A 334 14.38 -23.51 -16.03
CA ALA A 334 13.91 -22.25 -16.58
C ALA A 334 13.24 -21.38 -15.50
N VAL A 335 12.40 -21.97 -14.61
CA VAL A 335 11.83 -21.28 -13.44
C VAL A 335 12.94 -20.68 -12.56
N LYS A 336 13.99 -21.44 -12.27
CA LYS A 336 15.12 -20.93 -11.50
C LYS A 336 15.72 -19.70 -12.17
N LYS A 337 16.01 -19.76 -13.47
CA LYS A 337 16.57 -18.64 -14.22
C LYS A 337 15.62 -17.44 -14.30
N ALA A 338 14.33 -17.68 -14.47
CA ALA A 338 13.29 -16.64 -14.46
C ALA A 338 13.26 -15.89 -13.12
N ALA A 339 13.26 -16.64 -12.01
CA ALA A 339 13.28 -16.06 -10.67
C ALA A 339 14.57 -15.28 -10.39
N GLU A 340 15.75 -15.83 -10.77
CA GLU A 340 17.03 -15.14 -10.62
C GLU A 340 17.09 -13.86 -11.47
N SER A 341 16.60 -13.89 -12.71
CA SER A 341 16.54 -12.72 -13.59
C SER A 341 15.58 -11.64 -13.08
N ALA A 342 14.41 -12.05 -12.61
CA ALA A 342 13.44 -11.13 -12.01
C ALA A 342 13.99 -10.46 -10.74
N ALA A 343 14.61 -11.24 -9.85
CA ALA A 343 15.23 -10.72 -8.63
C ALA A 343 16.39 -9.75 -8.94
N ALA A 344 17.26 -10.10 -9.89
CA ALA A 344 18.37 -9.24 -10.32
C ALA A 344 17.90 -7.90 -10.93
N SER A 345 16.71 -7.88 -11.51
CA SER A 345 16.07 -6.68 -12.06
C SER A 345 15.18 -5.94 -11.04
N GLY A 346 15.24 -6.28 -9.75
CA GLY A 346 14.40 -5.69 -8.69
C GLY A 346 12.93 -6.12 -8.70
N ARG A 347 12.51 -7.00 -9.63
CA ARG A 347 11.13 -7.49 -9.76
C ARG A 347 10.87 -8.68 -8.82
N HIS A 348 11.14 -8.48 -7.52
CA HIS A 348 11.04 -9.54 -6.51
C HIS A 348 9.66 -10.16 -6.42
N GLN A 349 8.59 -9.36 -6.58
CA GLN A 349 7.22 -9.86 -6.53
C GLN A 349 6.91 -10.87 -7.63
N GLN A 350 7.41 -10.64 -8.85
CA GLN A 350 7.26 -11.60 -9.96
C GLN A 350 8.00 -12.91 -9.65
N ALA A 351 9.21 -12.81 -9.07
CA ALA A 351 9.96 -13.99 -8.65
C ALA A 351 9.22 -14.80 -7.57
N ILE A 352 8.63 -14.13 -6.57
CA ILE A 352 7.86 -14.75 -5.48
C ILE A 352 6.65 -15.50 -6.06
N THR A 353 5.79 -14.85 -6.84
CA THR A 353 4.59 -15.45 -7.42
C THR A 353 4.93 -16.69 -8.27
N LEU A 354 5.99 -16.60 -9.08
CA LEU A 354 6.45 -17.73 -9.89
C LEU A 354 6.93 -18.91 -9.03
N LEU A 355 7.71 -18.63 -7.98
CA LEU A 355 8.28 -19.65 -7.10
C LEU A 355 7.21 -20.29 -6.19
N GLU A 356 6.28 -19.51 -5.63
CA GLU A 356 5.15 -20.00 -4.83
C GLU A 356 4.29 -20.96 -5.65
N ARG A 357 3.85 -20.55 -6.83
CA ARG A 357 3.07 -21.40 -7.74
C ARG A 357 3.82 -22.68 -8.11
N THR A 358 5.14 -22.59 -8.31
CA THR A 358 5.96 -23.76 -8.66
C THR A 358 6.12 -24.68 -7.46
N LEU A 359 6.41 -24.16 -6.27
CA LEU A 359 6.61 -24.94 -5.05
C LEU A 359 5.31 -25.58 -4.51
N ALA A 360 4.16 -24.99 -4.81
CA ALA A 360 2.84 -25.56 -4.54
C ALA A 360 2.46 -26.73 -5.46
N THR A 361 3.23 -26.99 -6.53
CA THR A 361 2.94 -28.10 -7.46
C THR A 361 3.07 -29.45 -6.75
N PRO A 362 2.03 -30.31 -6.74
CA PRO A 362 2.09 -31.63 -6.13
C PRO A 362 3.18 -32.52 -6.77
N GLY A 363 3.84 -33.33 -5.97
CA GLY A 363 4.85 -34.31 -6.45
C GLY A 363 6.21 -33.70 -6.82
N LEU A 364 6.48 -32.46 -6.44
CA LEU A 364 7.79 -31.85 -6.64
C LEU A 364 8.86 -32.58 -5.80
N SER A 365 9.97 -32.97 -6.44
CA SER A 365 11.03 -33.71 -5.74
C SER A 365 11.71 -32.87 -4.64
N PRO A 366 12.21 -33.47 -3.55
CA PRO A 366 12.97 -32.79 -2.50
C PRO A 366 14.16 -31.98 -3.05
N ARG A 367 14.83 -32.50 -4.09
CA ARG A 367 15.93 -31.79 -4.76
C ARG A 367 15.48 -30.52 -5.47
N ALA A 368 14.28 -30.51 -6.04
CA ALA A 368 13.72 -29.33 -6.67
C ALA A 368 13.33 -28.27 -5.61
N ARG A 369 12.67 -28.68 -4.53
CA ARG A 369 12.37 -27.82 -3.38
C ARG A 369 13.64 -27.20 -2.81
N ALA A 370 14.67 -28.01 -2.57
CA ALA A 370 15.96 -27.55 -2.04
C ALA A 370 16.64 -26.47 -2.93
N ARG A 371 16.39 -26.46 -4.23
CA ARG A 371 16.94 -25.46 -5.17
C ARG A 371 16.11 -24.19 -5.28
N LEU A 372 14.80 -24.30 -5.16
CA LEU A 372 13.89 -23.18 -5.43
C LEU A 372 13.48 -22.42 -4.16
N ALA A 373 13.31 -23.12 -3.03
CA ALA A 373 12.88 -22.51 -1.78
C ALA A 373 13.84 -21.42 -1.25
N PRO A 374 15.18 -21.54 -1.33
CA PRO A 374 16.06 -20.44 -0.95
C PRO A 374 15.96 -19.21 -1.83
N LEU A 375 15.57 -19.36 -3.09
CA LEU A 375 15.31 -18.20 -3.97
C LEU A 375 14.04 -17.48 -3.58
N LEU A 376 12.99 -18.23 -3.21
CA LEU A 376 11.75 -17.67 -2.69
C LEU A 376 12.03 -16.92 -1.39
N ALA A 377 12.70 -17.52 -0.44
CA ALA A 377 13.02 -16.91 0.85
C ALA A 377 13.83 -15.62 0.68
N ARG A 378 14.89 -15.61 -0.12
CA ARG A 378 15.68 -14.39 -0.39
C ARG A 378 14.88 -13.30 -1.07
N SER A 379 14.04 -13.65 -2.04
CA SER A 379 13.18 -12.67 -2.71
C SER A 379 12.17 -12.05 -1.74
N ALA A 380 11.61 -12.87 -0.83
CA ALA A 380 10.64 -12.45 0.16
C ALA A 380 11.25 -11.56 1.27
N VAL A 381 12.47 -11.87 1.72
CA VAL A 381 13.19 -11.02 2.69
C VAL A 381 13.50 -9.63 2.10
N THR A 382 13.69 -9.55 0.79
CA THR A 382 14.02 -8.30 0.10
C THR A 382 12.77 -7.51 -0.31
N SER A 383 11.68 -8.21 -0.61
CA SER A 383 10.39 -7.61 -0.97
C SER A 383 9.44 -7.67 0.22
N LEU A 384 8.56 -6.71 0.27
CA LEU A 384 7.72 -6.41 1.42
C LEU A 384 6.37 -7.19 1.45
N ARG A 385 6.35 -8.49 1.06
CA ARG A 385 5.15 -9.35 1.15
C ARG A 385 5.46 -10.68 1.84
N SER A 386 4.62 -11.09 2.81
CA SER A 386 5.03 -12.15 3.74
C SER A 386 4.05 -13.31 4.01
N ASP A 387 2.75 -13.09 4.12
CA ASP A 387 1.86 -14.09 4.72
C ASP A 387 1.82 -15.43 4.00
N GLN A 388 1.56 -15.44 2.69
CA GLN A 388 1.52 -16.69 1.91
C GLN A 388 2.90 -17.32 1.81
N THR A 389 3.94 -16.51 1.63
CA THR A 389 5.33 -16.99 1.54
C THR A 389 5.77 -17.64 2.85
N VAL A 390 5.44 -17.05 4.01
CA VAL A 390 5.73 -17.63 5.32
C VAL A 390 5.08 -19.00 5.48
N GLN A 391 3.81 -19.16 5.08
CA GLN A 391 3.12 -20.45 5.13
C GLN A 391 3.82 -21.52 4.27
N VAL A 392 4.15 -21.16 3.01
CA VAL A 392 4.86 -22.08 2.09
C VAL A 392 6.23 -22.46 2.64
N LEU A 393 7.01 -21.50 3.12
CA LEU A 393 8.35 -21.79 3.68
C LEU A 393 8.27 -22.59 4.97
N THR A 394 7.30 -22.31 5.86
CA THR A 394 7.08 -23.08 7.10
C THR A 394 6.76 -24.54 6.79
N GLN A 395 5.95 -24.81 5.77
CA GLN A 395 5.66 -26.18 5.35
C GLN A 395 6.91 -26.87 4.79
N ILE A 396 7.70 -26.15 3.97
CA ILE A 396 8.92 -26.72 3.37
C ILE A 396 9.99 -27.03 4.42
N VAL A 397 10.20 -26.17 5.40
CA VAL A 397 11.20 -26.35 6.49
C VAL A 397 10.91 -27.60 7.33
N ARG A 398 9.65 -28.04 7.42
CA ARG A 398 9.27 -29.28 8.11
C ARG A 398 9.66 -30.55 7.36
N ASP A 399 10.04 -30.47 6.08
CA ASP A 399 10.44 -31.60 5.27
C ASP A 399 11.84 -32.08 5.69
N ALA A 400 11.88 -33.20 6.45
CA ALA A 400 13.11 -33.79 6.94
C ALA A 400 14.05 -34.32 5.84
N SER A 401 13.55 -34.43 4.58
CA SER A 401 14.37 -34.89 3.44
C SER A 401 15.26 -33.77 2.86
N LEU A 402 15.12 -32.53 3.33
CA LEU A 402 15.96 -31.39 2.88
C LEU A 402 17.38 -31.53 3.50
N PRO A 403 18.44 -31.24 2.73
CA PRO A 403 19.79 -31.14 3.29
C PRO A 403 19.86 -30.12 4.44
N PRO A 404 20.58 -30.41 5.54
CA PRO A 404 20.70 -29.53 6.70
C PRO A 404 21.10 -28.08 6.34
N ALA A 405 22.06 -27.94 5.41
CA ALA A 405 22.49 -26.62 4.93
C ALA A 405 21.37 -25.79 4.28
N VAL A 406 20.46 -26.45 3.55
CA VAL A 406 19.32 -25.76 2.90
C VAL A 406 18.24 -25.46 3.93
N ARG A 407 17.98 -26.39 4.83
CA ARG A 407 16.98 -26.22 5.89
C ARG A 407 17.39 -25.10 6.86
N GLY A 408 18.67 -25.04 7.24
CA GLY A 408 19.20 -23.96 8.05
C GLY A 408 19.15 -22.60 7.36
N GLU A 409 19.45 -22.50 6.05
CA GLU A 409 19.29 -21.28 5.26
C GLU A 409 17.83 -20.82 5.23
N LEU A 410 16.89 -21.74 5.00
CA LEU A 410 15.46 -21.42 5.00
C LEU A 410 14.96 -20.99 6.39
N ARG A 411 15.45 -21.60 7.47
CA ARG A 411 15.12 -21.18 8.84
C ARG A 411 15.66 -19.80 9.17
N LEU A 412 16.86 -19.48 8.72
CA LEU A 412 17.43 -18.13 8.86
C LEU A 412 16.52 -17.08 8.20
N ASP A 413 16.20 -17.28 6.92
CA ASP A 413 15.39 -16.31 6.18
C ASP A 413 13.95 -16.25 6.74
N LEU A 414 13.33 -17.40 7.07
CA LEU A 414 12.01 -17.47 7.70
C LEU A 414 12.01 -16.80 9.08
N GLY A 415 13.04 -17.03 9.90
CA GLY A 415 13.18 -16.40 11.20
C GLY A 415 13.28 -14.88 11.11
N LEU A 416 14.04 -14.37 10.14
CA LEU A 416 14.12 -12.92 9.87
C LEU A 416 12.78 -12.34 9.41
N MET A 417 12.03 -13.04 8.55
CA MET A 417 10.70 -12.61 8.12
C MET A 417 9.71 -12.60 9.29
N LEU A 418 9.68 -13.65 10.10
CA LEU A 418 8.82 -13.74 11.27
C LEU A 418 9.06 -12.61 12.26
N CYS A 419 10.34 -12.29 12.55
CA CYS A 419 10.70 -11.22 13.46
C CYS A 419 10.46 -9.82 12.87
N ASN A 420 10.93 -9.55 11.65
CA ASN A 420 11.01 -8.20 11.14
C ASN A 420 9.78 -7.77 10.32
N GLN A 421 8.97 -8.72 9.82
CA GLN A 421 7.82 -8.42 8.98
C GLN A 421 6.49 -8.81 9.62
N MET A 422 6.47 -9.90 10.42
CA MET A 422 5.23 -10.45 11.00
C MET A 422 5.08 -10.16 12.50
N GLY A 423 6.11 -9.72 13.19
CA GLY A 423 6.09 -9.56 14.66
C GLY A 423 5.89 -10.88 15.45
N SER A 424 6.16 -12.04 14.80
CA SER A 424 6.07 -13.37 15.44
C SER A 424 7.40 -13.74 16.09
N PHE A 425 7.76 -13.04 17.16
CA PHE A 425 9.07 -13.12 17.79
C PHE A 425 9.42 -14.49 18.39
N PRO A 426 8.54 -15.20 19.13
CA PRO A 426 8.90 -16.50 19.70
C PRO A 426 9.28 -17.52 18.63
N GLU A 427 8.47 -17.63 17.59
CA GLU A 427 8.68 -18.54 16.47
C GLU A 427 9.92 -18.14 15.66
N GLY A 428 10.09 -16.84 15.38
CA GLY A 428 11.23 -16.29 14.67
C GLY A 428 12.53 -16.53 15.43
N TRP A 429 12.54 -16.31 16.75
CA TRP A 429 13.68 -16.58 17.62
C TRP A 429 14.10 -18.05 17.55
N GLN A 430 13.15 -18.97 17.71
CA GLN A 430 13.40 -20.41 17.63
C GLN A 430 13.98 -20.83 16.27
N MET A 431 13.47 -20.24 15.18
CA MET A 431 14.00 -20.50 13.84
C MET A 431 15.45 -20.03 13.70
N LEU A 432 15.78 -18.85 14.23
CA LEU A 432 17.14 -18.30 14.17
C LEU A 432 18.13 -19.09 15.04
N GLU A 433 17.76 -19.50 16.24
CA GLU A 433 18.60 -20.36 17.09
C GLU A 433 18.90 -21.70 16.40
N THR A 434 17.87 -22.37 15.88
CA THR A 434 18.03 -23.62 15.16
C THR A 434 18.88 -23.45 13.90
N ALA A 435 18.69 -22.32 13.16
CA ALA A 435 19.49 -22.01 11.98
C ALA A 435 20.97 -21.82 12.32
N ALA A 436 21.27 -21.09 13.41
CA ALA A 436 22.64 -20.88 13.87
C ALA A 436 23.35 -22.21 14.15
N ASP A 437 22.67 -23.18 14.76
CA ASP A 437 23.22 -24.51 15.04
C ASP A 437 23.38 -25.37 13.78
N GLU A 438 22.35 -25.46 12.93
CA GLU A 438 22.39 -26.28 11.70
C GLU A 438 23.41 -25.77 10.67
N LEU A 439 23.70 -24.48 10.65
CA LEU A 439 24.60 -23.84 9.67
C LEU A 439 26.06 -23.76 10.17
N ARG A 440 26.30 -23.93 11.43
CA ARG A 440 27.61 -23.68 12.08
C ARG A 440 28.80 -24.26 11.33
N GLU A 441 28.71 -25.52 10.95
CA GLU A 441 29.81 -26.25 10.29
C GLU A 441 29.70 -26.16 8.74
N VAL A 442 28.48 -26.13 8.21
CA VAL A 442 28.25 -26.27 6.77
C VAL A 442 28.21 -24.96 6.02
N ARG A 443 27.78 -23.86 6.69
CA ARG A 443 27.71 -22.49 6.15
C ARG A 443 27.98 -21.46 7.26
N PRO A 444 29.24 -21.31 7.71
CA PRO A 444 29.58 -20.50 8.88
C PRO A 444 29.13 -19.02 8.75
N ASN A 445 29.22 -18.41 7.56
CA ASN A 445 28.79 -17.02 7.36
C ASN A 445 27.26 -16.84 7.57
N LEU A 446 26.44 -17.82 7.14
CA LEU A 446 25.00 -17.77 7.40
C LEU A 446 24.67 -18.07 8.86
N ALA A 447 25.44 -18.94 9.53
CA ALA A 447 25.34 -19.13 10.97
C ALA A 447 25.66 -17.85 11.73
N THR A 448 26.74 -17.13 11.35
CA THR A 448 27.09 -15.82 11.91
C THR A 448 25.97 -14.81 11.72
N ARG A 449 25.33 -14.80 10.56
CA ARG A 449 24.17 -13.91 10.29
C ARG A 449 22.98 -14.25 11.19
N ALA A 450 22.69 -15.54 11.45
CA ALA A 450 21.64 -15.95 12.38
C ALA A 450 21.97 -15.53 13.82
N MET A 451 23.21 -15.77 14.28
CA MET A 451 23.69 -15.32 15.58
C MET A 451 23.65 -13.79 15.73
N ALA A 452 24.05 -13.06 14.70
CA ALA A 452 24.00 -11.60 14.69
C ALA A 452 22.56 -11.07 14.83
N ALA A 453 21.58 -11.71 14.19
CA ALA A 453 20.18 -11.34 14.34
C ALA A 453 19.67 -11.53 15.77
N LEU A 454 20.09 -12.58 16.47
CA LEU A 454 19.74 -12.84 17.88
C LEU A 454 20.36 -11.84 18.87
N VAL A 455 21.30 -11.01 18.45
CA VAL A 455 21.87 -9.93 19.27
C VAL A 455 20.87 -8.80 19.49
N SER A 456 19.92 -8.58 18.56
CA SER A 456 18.99 -7.46 18.64
C SER A 456 18.03 -7.57 19.83
N PRO A 457 18.01 -6.60 20.75
CA PRO A 457 17.17 -6.63 21.96
C PRO A 457 15.76 -6.05 21.73
N PHE A 458 15.44 -5.60 20.54
CA PHE A 458 14.12 -5.04 20.20
C PHE A 458 12.98 -6.03 20.45
N TRP A 459 13.26 -7.30 20.26
CA TRP A 459 12.25 -8.33 20.36
C TRP A 459 11.89 -8.66 21.81
N PRO A 460 10.61 -8.76 22.15
CA PRO A 460 10.19 -9.22 23.46
C PRO A 460 10.67 -10.65 23.73
N GLY A 461 10.74 -11.03 24.99
CA GLY A 461 11.04 -12.41 25.43
C GLY A 461 12.38 -12.48 26.15
N PRO A 462 13.51 -12.89 25.53
CA PRO A 462 14.76 -13.15 26.25
C PRO A 462 15.31 -11.92 26.99
N PRO A 463 15.88 -12.11 28.20
CA PRO A 463 16.60 -11.05 28.93
C PRO A 463 17.81 -10.55 28.14
N ILE A 464 18.24 -9.32 28.45
CA ILE A 464 19.36 -8.66 27.75
C ILE A 464 20.67 -9.49 27.80
N ASP A 465 20.91 -10.25 28.85
CA ASP A 465 22.11 -11.06 28.98
C ASP A 465 22.17 -12.20 27.96
N VAL A 466 21.02 -12.71 27.52
CA VAL A 466 20.97 -13.71 26.43
C VAL A 466 21.44 -13.07 25.12
N HIS A 467 21.02 -11.84 24.82
CA HIS A 467 21.49 -11.10 23.64
C HIS A 467 22.99 -10.81 23.69
N ARG A 468 23.52 -10.48 24.87
CA ARG A 468 24.98 -10.32 25.08
C ARG A 468 25.75 -11.62 24.83
N GLN A 469 25.22 -12.76 25.27
CA GLN A 469 25.82 -14.06 24.97
C GLN A 469 25.85 -14.36 23.47
N TRP A 470 24.77 -14.00 22.73
CA TRP A 470 24.75 -14.13 21.28
C TRP A 470 25.74 -13.18 20.60
N LEU A 471 25.94 -11.95 21.13
CA LEU A 471 26.95 -11.03 20.62
C LEU A 471 28.36 -11.65 20.71
N VAL A 472 28.73 -12.22 21.86
CA VAL A 472 30.05 -12.89 22.02
C VAL A 472 30.23 -14.00 20.98
N LYS A 473 29.20 -14.84 20.77
CA LYS A 473 29.27 -15.94 19.79
C LYS A 473 29.36 -15.41 18.35
N ALA A 474 28.58 -14.38 18.01
CA ALA A 474 28.53 -13.79 16.68
C ALA A 474 29.85 -13.08 16.33
N THR A 475 30.44 -12.34 17.30
CA THR A 475 31.75 -11.69 17.13
C THR A 475 32.86 -12.70 16.88
N ALA A 476 32.95 -13.74 17.71
CA ALA A 476 33.94 -14.79 17.52
C ALA A 476 33.80 -15.50 16.16
N ALA A 477 32.59 -15.77 15.72
CA ALA A 477 32.33 -16.37 14.42
C ALA A 477 32.67 -15.43 13.24
N ALA A 478 32.39 -14.13 13.35
CA ALA A 478 32.71 -13.13 12.34
C ALA A 478 34.24 -12.96 12.20
N ASP A 479 34.96 -12.92 13.31
CA ASP A 479 36.42 -12.83 13.34
C ASP A 479 37.08 -14.06 12.71
N ALA A 480 36.56 -15.25 13.03
CA ALA A 480 37.05 -16.51 12.48
C ALA A 480 36.81 -16.61 10.96
N SER A 481 35.74 -16.01 10.45
CA SER A 481 35.42 -16.04 9.02
C SER A 481 36.31 -15.12 8.17
N GLY A 482 36.89 -14.06 8.75
CA GLY A 482 37.60 -13.01 8.03
C GLY A 482 36.75 -12.17 7.07
N ASP A 483 35.45 -12.40 7.02
CA ASP A 483 34.50 -11.72 6.12
C ASP A 483 34.11 -10.33 6.64
N ALA A 484 34.46 -9.29 5.87
CA ALA A 484 34.18 -7.92 6.23
C ALA A 484 32.67 -7.62 6.34
N VAL A 485 31.86 -8.20 5.44
CA VAL A 485 30.39 -8.03 5.47
C VAL A 485 29.79 -8.62 6.75
N MET A 486 30.31 -9.78 7.19
CA MET A 486 29.85 -10.39 8.43
C MET A 486 30.25 -9.58 9.66
N ARG A 487 31.49 -9.04 9.70
CA ARG A 487 31.91 -8.15 10.78
C ARG A 487 31.04 -6.90 10.86
N THR A 488 30.70 -6.27 9.72
CA THR A 488 29.79 -5.12 9.70
C THR A 488 28.37 -5.48 10.13
N ALA A 489 27.87 -6.67 9.73
CA ALA A 489 26.56 -7.13 10.16
C ALA A 489 26.49 -7.38 11.69
N VAL A 490 27.55 -7.91 12.31
CA VAL A 490 27.67 -8.07 13.76
C VAL A 490 27.79 -6.71 14.45
N LEU A 491 28.62 -5.79 13.92
CA LEU A 491 28.78 -4.43 14.45
C LEU A 491 27.44 -3.68 14.44
N ALA A 492 26.67 -3.74 13.35
CA ALA A 492 25.36 -3.11 13.25
C ALA A 492 24.39 -3.59 14.36
N ASN A 493 24.40 -4.88 14.68
CA ASN A 493 23.56 -5.42 15.78
C ASN A 493 24.18 -5.13 17.17
N HIS A 494 25.50 -5.06 17.30
CA HIS A 494 26.15 -4.60 18.53
C HIS A 494 25.74 -3.17 18.85
N ILE A 495 25.75 -2.28 17.87
CA ILE A 495 25.26 -0.89 18.02
C ILE A 495 23.81 -0.90 18.48
N THR A 496 22.96 -1.70 17.86
CA THR A 496 21.56 -1.83 18.27
C THR A 496 21.42 -2.25 19.74
N LEU A 497 22.25 -3.19 20.20
CA LEU A 497 22.28 -3.65 21.59
C LEU A 497 22.78 -2.57 22.53
N ALA A 498 23.93 -1.95 22.23
CA ALA A 498 24.56 -0.93 23.06
C ALA A 498 23.69 0.33 23.17
N MET A 499 23.14 0.82 22.07
CA MET A 499 22.21 1.96 22.04
C MET A 499 20.92 1.67 22.82
N SER A 500 20.33 0.47 22.69
CA SER A 500 19.13 0.10 23.45
C SER A 500 19.37 0.14 24.97
N CYS A 501 20.58 -0.20 25.39
CA CYS A 501 21.00 -0.14 26.80
C CYS A 501 21.54 1.23 27.20
N ALA A 502 21.72 2.15 26.26
CA ALA A 502 22.47 3.40 26.43
C ALA A 502 23.89 3.14 27.03
N ASP A 503 24.59 2.11 26.54
CA ASP A 503 25.92 1.78 27.02
C ASP A 503 26.93 2.88 26.59
N PRO A 504 27.95 3.22 27.41
CA PRO A 504 28.84 4.36 27.15
C PRO A 504 29.61 4.28 25.82
N GLU A 505 29.89 3.06 25.33
CA GLU A 505 30.62 2.83 24.07
C GLU A 505 29.74 2.94 22.81
N ALA A 506 28.43 3.12 22.97
CA ALA A 506 27.47 3.01 21.85
C ALA A 506 27.81 3.98 20.70
N TRP A 507 28.14 5.22 21.02
CA TRP A 507 28.49 6.22 20.00
C TRP A 507 29.84 5.95 19.32
N ASP A 508 30.83 5.45 20.03
CA ASP A 508 32.12 5.03 19.46
C ASP A 508 31.95 3.87 18.49
N LEU A 509 30.97 3.00 18.75
CA LEU A 509 30.61 1.90 17.83
C LEU A 509 29.91 2.43 16.57
N VAL A 510 29.05 3.44 16.69
CA VAL A 510 28.39 4.10 15.55
C VAL A 510 29.43 4.73 14.63
N GLU A 511 30.44 5.44 15.17
CA GLU A 511 31.51 6.04 14.38
C GLU A 511 32.28 5.02 13.54
N LYS A 512 32.40 3.78 13.99
CA LYS A 512 33.03 2.69 13.23
C LYS A 512 32.24 2.23 12.01
N LEU A 513 30.94 2.58 11.90
CA LEU A 513 30.11 2.24 10.74
C LEU A 513 30.32 3.20 9.55
N HIS A 514 30.82 4.41 9.78
CA HIS A 514 31.02 5.42 8.75
C HIS A 514 32.09 5.05 7.70
N ALA A 515 32.59 3.80 7.71
CA ALA A 515 33.54 3.32 6.74
C ALA A 515 32.90 3.25 5.33
N GLN A 516 33.44 4.05 4.42
CA GLN A 516 33.07 4.04 3.01
C GLN A 516 33.47 2.69 2.39
N SER A 517 32.49 1.94 1.92
CA SER A 517 32.71 0.73 1.11
C SER A 517 31.91 0.82 -0.16
N ASP A 518 32.58 0.60 -1.29
CA ASP A 518 31.94 0.51 -2.61
C ASP A 518 31.21 -0.84 -2.82
N ASP A 519 31.43 -1.81 -1.92
CA ASP A 519 30.72 -3.08 -1.95
C ASP A 519 29.25 -2.92 -1.50
N PRO A 520 28.27 -3.17 -2.39
CA PRO A 520 26.84 -3.03 -2.06
C PRO A 520 26.38 -3.89 -0.86
N ALA A 521 27.01 -5.06 -0.64
CA ALA A 521 26.65 -5.93 0.48
C ALA A 521 27.12 -5.34 1.81
N HIS A 522 28.30 -4.74 1.85
CA HIS A 522 28.84 -4.02 3.00
C HIS A 522 28.03 -2.76 3.29
N ALA A 523 27.78 -1.93 2.27
CA ALA A 523 26.97 -0.71 2.37
C ALA A 523 25.56 -0.98 2.92
N ARG A 524 24.95 -2.11 2.54
CA ARG A 524 23.63 -2.53 3.03
C ARG A 524 23.63 -2.81 4.53
N GLN A 525 24.68 -3.43 5.07
CA GLN A 525 24.78 -3.69 6.51
C GLN A 525 25.06 -2.40 7.29
N ALA A 526 25.88 -1.52 6.76
CA ALA A 526 26.13 -0.22 7.35
C ALA A 526 24.87 0.65 7.37
N ALA A 527 24.13 0.74 6.26
CA ALA A 527 22.85 1.44 6.18
C ALA A 527 21.86 0.96 7.25
N ARG A 528 21.73 -0.37 7.40
CA ARG A 528 20.88 -0.96 8.43
C ARG A 528 21.31 -0.57 9.84
N GLY A 529 22.62 -0.59 10.10
CA GLY A 529 23.18 -0.20 11.40
C GLY A 529 22.92 1.28 11.73
N LEU A 530 23.11 2.17 10.76
CA LEU A 530 22.86 3.61 10.92
C LEU A 530 21.37 3.92 11.13
N CYS A 531 20.49 3.28 10.38
CA CYS A 531 19.04 3.46 10.55
C CYS A 531 18.55 2.94 11.91
N ASN A 532 19.05 1.80 12.38
CA ASN A 532 18.73 1.29 13.72
C ASN A 532 19.29 2.23 14.82
N ALA A 533 20.50 2.78 14.62
CA ALA A 533 21.07 3.76 15.53
C ALA A 533 20.25 5.05 15.58
N ALA A 534 19.76 5.52 14.43
CA ALA A 534 18.90 6.68 14.32
C ALA A 534 17.59 6.49 15.10
N ASP A 535 16.93 5.34 14.92
CA ASP A 535 15.72 5.00 15.68
C ASP A 535 15.96 5.02 17.18
N LEU A 536 17.01 4.37 17.64
CA LEU A 536 17.36 4.36 19.06
C LEU A 536 17.80 5.73 19.59
N ALA A 537 18.45 6.55 18.78
CA ALA A 537 18.78 7.93 19.13
C ALA A 537 17.51 8.75 19.38
N VAL A 538 16.45 8.56 18.61
CA VAL A 538 15.13 9.17 18.86
C VAL A 538 14.56 8.72 20.21
N TRP A 539 14.59 7.42 20.52
CA TRP A 539 14.11 6.90 21.81
C TRP A 539 14.91 7.40 23.01
N LEU A 540 16.23 7.57 22.85
CA LEU A 540 17.10 8.10 23.91
C LEU A 540 17.00 9.62 24.08
N GLY A 541 16.50 10.36 23.06
CA GLY A 541 16.37 11.82 23.08
C GLY A 541 17.46 12.58 22.31
N PHE A 542 18.24 11.95 21.45
CA PHE A 542 19.30 12.56 20.65
C PHE A 542 18.81 12.93 19.24
N TYR A 543 17.83 13.81 19.11
CA TYR A 543 17.12 14.11 17.86
C TYR A 543 18.03 14.66 16.75
N GLY A 544 18.96 15.57 17.06
CA GLY A 544 19.89 16.09 16.05
C GLY A 544 20.82 15.01 15.48
N ARG A 545 21.36 14.14 16.35
CA ARG A 545 22.17 12.99 15.89
C ARG A 545 21.33 11.99 15.09
N ALA A 546 20.05 11.81 15.45
CA ALA A 546 19.16 10.95 14.72
C ALA A 546 18.94 11.45 13.28
N GLU A 547 18.79 12.76 13.06
CA GLU A 547 18.64 13.35 11.73
C GLU A 547 19.87 13.12 10.85
N ASP A 548 21.06 13.28 11.38
CA ASP A 548 22.33 13.02 10.68
C ASP A 548 22.42 11.54 10.26
N LEU A 549 22.14 10.62 11.18
CA LEU A 549 22.16 9.17 10.92
C LEU A 549 21.09 8.74 9.91
N VAL A 550 19.89 9.34 9.96
CA VAL A 550 18.83 9.14 8.98
C VAL A 550 19.28 9.56 7.58
N ALA A 551 19.90 10.73 7.46
CA ALA A 551 20.36 11.26 6.17
C ALA A 551 21.40 10.33 5.53
N GLU A 552 22.40 9.91 6.29
CA GLU A 552 23.45 9.00 5.82
C GLU A 552 22.92 7.59 5.54
N GLY A 553 22.10 7.04 6.44
CA GLY A 553 21.50 5.72 6.28
C GLY A 553 20.60 5.60 5.05
N ARG A 554 19.84 6.65 4.72
CA ARG A 554 19.02 6.71 3.50
C ARG A 554 19.87 6.75 2.24
N ASP A 555 20.92 7.55 2.20
CA ASP A 555 21.82 7.62 1.06
C ASP A 555 22.48 6.25 0.78
N LEU A 556 22.95 5.59 1.81
CA LEU A 556 23.47 4.22 1.71
C LEU A 556 22.41 3.19 1.31
N SER A 557 21.18 3.27 1.84
CA SER A 557 20.07 2.40 1.46
C SER A 557 19.72 2.51 -0.02
N ALA A 558 19.58 3.74 -0.52
CA ALA A 558 19.27 4.02 -1.93
C ALA A 558 20.34 3.44 -2.86
N ARG A 559 21.61 3.63 -2.53
CA ARG A 559 22.76 3.11 -3.32
C ARG A 559 22.89 1.59 -3.25
N SER A 560 22.52 0.96 -2.14
CA SER A 560 22.66 -0.49 -1.91
C SER A 560 21.42 -1.31 -2.23
N GLY A 561 20.28 -0.66 -2.57
CA GLY A 561 19.03 -1.33 -2.88
C GLY A 561 18.39 -2.03 -1.69
N ALA A 562 18.21 -1.34 -0.55
CA ALA A 562 17.63 -1.86 0.69
C ALA A 562 16.27 -1.20 1.02
N PRO A 563 15.17 -1.49 0.33
CA PRO A 563 13.89 -0.79 0.47
C PRO A 563 13.26 -0.91 1.88
N TYR A 564 13.51 -2.00 2.60
CA TYR A 564 13.04 -2.16 3.98
C TYR A 564 13.63 -1.11 4.91
N THR A 565 14.92 -0.86 4.81
CA THR A 565 15.63 0.14 5.63
C THR A 565 15.14 1.55 5.31
N GLU A 566 14.83 1.83 4.05
CA GLU A 566 14.27 3.11 3.63
C GLU A 566 12.89 3.37 4.25
N GLN A 567 12.03 2.35 4.28
CA GLN A 567 10.69 2.48 4.89
C GLN A 567 10.75 2.60 6.42
N SER A 568 11.64 1.88 7.11
CA SER A 568 11.77 1.96 8.58
C SER A 568 12.13 3.36 9.05
N VAL A 569 12.96 4.08 8.30
CA VAL A 569 13.33 5.48 8.58
C VAL A 569 12.12 6.42 8.58
N LEU A 570 11.10 6.16 7.75
CA LEU A 570 9.87 6.98 7.73
C LEU A 570 9.10 6.83 9.05
N GLY A 571 9.01 5.62 9.60
CA GLY A 571 8.41 5.38 10.94
C GLY A 571 9.16 6.14 12.04
N THR A 572 10.49 6.04 12.05
CA THR A 572 11.35 6.79 12.99
C THR A 572 11.11 8.31 12.93
N ARG A 573 10.92 8.88 11.73
CA ARG A 573 10.61 10.32 11.58
C ARG A 573 9.25 10.69 12.17
N LEU A 574 8.22 9.87 11.99
CA LEU A 574 6.90 10.11 12.59
C LEU A 574 6.99 10.12 14.11
N LEU A 575 7.78 9.23 14.71
CA LEU A 575 8.07 9.24 16.16
C LEU A 575 8.79 10.52 16.59
N GLN A 576 9.82 10.93 15.86
CA GLN A 576 10.56 12.16 16.16
C GLN A 576 9.65 13.40 16.08
N GLU A 577 8.81 13.51 15.06
CA GLU A 577 7.84 14.60 14.88
C GLU A 577 6.84 14.66 16.06
N TRP A 578 6.40 13.50 16.55
CA TRP A 578 5.59 13.42 17.76
C TRP A 578 6.33 14.00 18.99
N TRP A 579 7.55 13.53 19.25
CA TRP A 579 8.31 13.96 20.42
C TRP A 579 8.67 15.45 20.38
N THR A 580 9.00 15.97 19.20
CA THR A 580 9.41 17.37 19.01
C THR A 580 8.24 18.35 18.85
N GLY A 581 7.00 17.86 18.91
CA GLY A 581 5.80 18.69 18.85
C GLY A 581 5.41 19.15 17.43
N GLN A 582 5.93 18.52 16.39
CA GLN A 582 5.60 18.84 14.99
C GLN A 582 4.30 18.13 14.55
N TRP A 583 3.18 18.42 15.24
CA TRP A 583 1.93 17.65 15.08
C TRP A 583 1.04 18.11 13.94
N SER A 584 1.34 19.22 13.28
CA SER A 584 0.57 19.69 12.12
C SER A 584 0.63 18.69 10.97
N GLY A 585 -0.52 18.13 10.53
CA GLY A 585 -0.62 17.12 9.48
C GLY A 585 0.03 15.76 9.82
N LEU A 586 0.44 15.54 11.10
CA LEU A 586 1.11 14.30 11.49
C LEU A 586 0.16 13.10 11.47
N ALA A 587 -1.11 13.29 11.78
CA ALA A 587 -2.11 12.24 11.75
C ALA A 587 -2.29 11.70 10.32
N GLU A 588 -2.43 12.59 9.36
CA GLU A 588 -2.59 12.29 7.93
C GLU A 588 -1.34 11.57 7.40
N ARG A 589 -0.13 12.06 7.75
CA ARG A 589 1.13 11.38 7.35
C ARG A 589 1.24 9.96 7.93
N CYS A 590 0.77 9.74 9.16
CA CYS A 590 0.71 8.39 9.73
C CYS A 590 -0.27 7.49 8.94
N GLU A 591 -1.45 7.99 8.58
CA GLU A 591 -2.45 7.25 7.82
C GLU A 591 -1.97 6.92 6.41
N ASP A 592 -1.32 7.85 5.73
CA ASP A 592 -0.70 7.63 4.42
C ASP A 592 0.39 6.55 4.51
N PHE A 593 1.24 6.59 5.55
CA PHE A 593 2.27 5.59 5.77
C PHE A 593 1.67 4.20 6.05
N ILE A 594 0.62 4.12 6.87
CA ILE A 594 -0.12 2.88 7.15
C ILE A 594 -0.73 2.32 5.86
N ALA A 595 -1.31 3.17 5.01
CA ALA A 595 -1.90 2.75 3.74
C ALA A 595 -0.86 2.18 2.76
N VAL A 596 0.30 2.82 2.65
CA VAL A 596 1.42 2.35 1.81
C VAL A 596 2.02 1.05 2.33
N THR A 597 1.99 0.82 3.65
CA THR A 597 2.55 -0.37 4.31
C THR A 597 1.49 -1.39 4.73
N ALA A 598 0.29 -1.35 4.14
CA ALA A 598 -0.85 -2.19 4.52
C ALA A 598 -0.54 -3.70 4.52
N ASP A 599 0.31 -4.16 3.59
CA ASP A 599 0.77 -5.55 3.53
C ASP A 599 1.84 -5.90 4.59
N MET A 600 2.29 -4.92 5.38
CA MET A 600 3.38 -5.03 6.37
C MET A 600 3.04 -4.27 7.64
N GLN A 601 1.96 -4.64 8.27
CA GLN A 601 1.45 -3.96 9.46
C GLN A 601 2.51 -3.73 10.56
N TYR A 602 3.47 -4.64 10.69
CA TYR A 602 4.55 -4.50 11.65
C TYR A 602 5.46 -3.29 11.38
N LEU A 603 5.72 -2.97 10.10
CA LEU A 603 6.52 -1.79 9.73
C LEU A 603 5.79 -0.48 10.05
N ALA A 604 4.46 -0.49 10.06
CA ALA A 604 3.63 0.64 10.42
C ALA A 604 3.46 0.85 11.94
N SER A 605 4.12 0.03 12.79
CA SER A 605 3.91 0.05 14.25
C SER A 605 4.15 1.43 14.88
N ASP A 606 5.15 2.18 14.38
CA ASP A 606 5.45 3.54 14.83
C ASP A 606 4.30 4.50 14.53
N ALA A 607 3.74 4.42 13.32
CA ALA A 607 2.61 5.24 12.90
C ALA A 607 1.33 4.93 13.70
N TYR A 608 1.05 3.66 13.97
CA TYR A 608 -0.06 3.25 14.85
C TYR A 608 0.12 3.83 16.26
N LEU A 609 1.33 3.74 16.83
CA LEU A 609 1.64 4.32 18.13
C LEU A 609 1.40 5.82 18.13
N VAL A 610 1.96 6.55 17.16
CA VAL A 610 1.81 8.02 17.07
C VAL A 610 0.34 8.42 16.92
N ARG A 611 -0.45 7.69 16.11
CA ARG A 611 -1.91 7.93 16.01
C ARG A 611 -2.62 7.76 17.35
N GLY A 612 -2.29 6.71 18.09
CA GLY A 612 -2.85 6.48 19.43
C GLY A 612 -2.47 7.57 20.44
N LEU A 613 -1.23 8.05 20.41
CA LEU A 613 -0.75 9.12 21.26
C LEU A 613 -1.40 10.48 20.92
N LEU A 614 -1.56 10.80 19.62
CA LEU A 614 -2.30 11.99 19.18
C LEU A 614 -3.77 11.94 19.62
N ALA A 615 -4.42 10.78 19.46
CA ALA A 615 -5.78 10.59 19.92
C ALA A 615 -5.92 10.79 21.44
N LEU A 616 -4.97 10.31 22.24
CA LEU A 616 -4.94 10.51 23.68
C LEU A 616 -4.83 11.99 24.06
N ALA A 617 -3.92 12.73 23.43
CA ALA A 617 -3.72 14.15 23.70
C ALA A 617 -4.94 15.00 23.30
N ARG A 618 -5.64 14.60 22.22
CA ARG A 618 -6.89 15.26 21.77
C ARG A 618 -8.09 14.91 22.65
N GLY A 619 -8.08 13.75 23.30
CA GLY A 619 -9.20 13.24 24.08
C GLY A 619 -10.10 12.29 23.28
N ASP A 620 -9.66 11.78 22.15
CA ASP A 620 -10.39 10.83 21.30
C ASP A 620 -10.20 9.41 21.84
N TRP A 621 -10.70 9.16 23.04
CA TRP A 621 -10.38 7.96 23.85
C TRP A 621 -10.83 6.64 23.21
N GLY A 622 -11.84 6.65 22.36
CA GLY A 622 -12.24 5.50 21.54
C GLY A 622 -11.17 5.12 20.51
N GLU A 623 -10.61 6.14 19.86
CA GLU A 623 -9.54 5.98 18.88
C GLU A 623 -8.23 5.51 19.53
N VAL A 624 -7.92 5.93 20.77
CA VAL A 624 -6.74 5.44 21.52
C VAL A 624 -6.74 3.91 21.58
N VAL A 625 -7.87 3.33 22.01
CA VAL A 625 -8.01 1.88 22.12
C VAL A 625 -7.92 1.23 20.75
N THR A 626 -8.58 1.81 19.75
CA THR A 626 -8.54 1.31 18.37
C THR A 626 -7.11 1.26 17.82
N TRP A 627 -6.36 2.35 17.93
CA TRP A 627 -4.99 2.44 17.39
C TRP A 627 -3.98 1.61 18.17
N LEU A 628 -4.11 1.55 19.51
CA LEU A 628 -3.12 0.86 20.34
C LEU A 628 -3.44 -0.64 20.58
N THR A 629 -4.66 -1.11 20.31
CA THR A 629 -5.06 -2.50 20.64
C THR A 629 -5.76 -3.27 19.51
N GLN A 630 -6.61 -2.61 18.69
CA GLN A 630 -7.51 -3.31 17.76
C GLN A 630 -7.02 -3.33 16.32
N GLN A 631 -6.42 -2.27 15.83
CA GLN A 631 -5.95 -2.17 14.45
C GLN A 631 -4.65 -2.95 14.22
N GLY A 632 -3.83 -3.04 15.23
CA GLY A 632 -2.71 -3.96 15.20
C GLY A 632 -3.12 -5.24 15.89
N THR A 633 -3.07 -6.33 15.26
CA THR A 633 -2.94 -7.66 15.80
C THR A 633 -1.83 -7.74 16.89
N PHE A 634 -1.49 -6.62 17.48
CA PHE A 634 -0.40 -6.37 18.40
C PHE A 634 -0.93 -6.29 19.84
N GLY A 635 -1.15 -7.47 20.43
CA GLY A 635 -1.00 -7.49 21.89
C GLY A 635 0.40 -6.94 22.24
N THR A 636 0.56 -6.32 23.38
CA THR A 636 1.84 -5.78 23.86
C THR A 636 3.01 -6.77 23.79
N GLU A 637 2.73 -8.08 23.68
CA GLU A 637 3.70 -9.17 23.51
C GLU A 637 4.27 -9.28 22.09
N LYS A 638 3.67 -8.60 21.09
CA LYS A 638 4.08 -8.65 19.70
C LYS A 638 4.73 -7.36 19.19
N LEU A 639 4.82 -6.34 20.03
CA LEU A 639 5.50 -5.08 19.71
C LEU A 639 6.97 -5.10 20.11
N PRO A 640 7.85 -4.35 19.43
CA PRO A 640 9.16 -4.00 19.94
C PRO A 640 9.09 -3.40 21.35
N VAL A 641 10.08 -3.69 22.18
CA VAL A 641 10.06 -3.31 23.60
C VAL A 641 9.78 -1.82 23.83
N PRO A 642 10.40 -0.84 23.09
CA PRO A 642 10.11 0.57 23.28
C PRO A 642 8.66 0.94 22.96
N LEU A 643 8.13 0.40 21.85
CA LEU A 643 6.74 0.64 21.42
C LEU A 643 5.73 0.05 22.41
N ALA A 644 5.98 -1.18 22.88
CA ALA A 644 5.11 -1.85 23.86
C ALA A 644 5.06 -1.09 25.18
N ALA A 645 6.20 -0.61 25.67
CA ALA A 645 6.28 0.18 26.89
C ALA A 645 5.54 1.52 26.76
N THR A 646 5.72 2.22 25.64
CA THR A 646 5.05 3.49 25.37
C THR A 646 3.54 3.34 25.23
N ALA A 647 3.09 2.32 24.49
CA ALA A 647 1.67 1.99 24.34
C ALA A 647 1.02 1.65 25.70
N ALA A 648 1.73 0.88 26.54
CA ALA A 648 1.28 0.57 27.90
C ALA A 648 1.17 1.84 28.75
N GLY A 649 2.16 2.73 28.70
CA GLY A 649 2.11 4.04 29.39
C GLY A 649 0.91 4.88 28.95
N ALA A 650 0.61 4.94 27.66
CA ALA A 650 -0.54 5.65 27.11
C ALA A 650 -1.89 5.05 27.57
N LEU A 651 -2.00 3.72 27.59
CA LEU A 651 -3.22 3.02 28.05
C LEU A 651 -3.43 3.17 29.56
N ILE A 652 -2.35 3.11 30.36
CA ILE A 652 -2.39 3.38 31.81
C ILE A 652 -2.86 4.82 32.05
N ARG A 653 -2.31 5.80 31.34
CA ARG A 653 -2.76 7.20 31.40
C ARG A 653 -4.24 7.36 31.06
N LEU A 654 -4.72 6.66 30.04
CA LEU A 654 -6.14 6.63 29.67
C LEU A 654 -7.01 6.07 30.79
N ALA A 655 -6.62 4.94 31.39
CA ALA A 655 -7.34 4.33 32.51
C ALA A 655 -7.37 5.26 33.75
N LEU A 656 -6.26 5.94 34.07
CA LEU A 656 -6.20 6.96 35.11
C LEU A 656 -7.15 8.13 34.81
N ALA A 657 -7.21 8.60 33.59
CA ALA A 657 -8.11 9.67 33.17
C ALA A 657 -9.59 9.27 33.29
N ARG A 658 -9.91 8.00 33.09
CA ARG A 658 -11.24 7.40 33.31
C ARG A 658 -11.57 7.07 34.75
N GLN A 659 -10.63 7.29 35.66
CA GLN A 659 -10.71 6.95 37.13
C GLN A 659 -10.77 5.41 37.34
N GLU A 660 -10.21 4.62 36.45
CA GLU A 660 -10.11 3.15 36.53
C GLU A 660 -8.78 2.76 37.19
N VAL A 661 -8.56 3.20 38.44
CA VAL A 661 -7.27 3.15 39.11
C VAL A 661 -6.73 1.74 39.28
N GLU A 662 -7.57 0.78 39.68
CA GLU A 662 -7.18 -0.61 39.86
C GLU A 662 -6.75 -1.26 38.54
N ALA A 663 -7.49 -1.01 37.47
CA ALA A 663 -7.14 -1.51 36.12
C ALA A 663 -5.83 -0.89 35.63
N ALA A 664 -5.63 0.40 35.86
CA ALA A 664 -4.39 1.09 35.53
C ALA A 664 -3.19 0.50 36.29
N ALA A 665 -3.35 0.22 37.58
CA ALA A 665 -2.29 -0.36 38.42
C ALA A 665 -1.94 -1.79 38.01
N GLU A 666 -2.92 -2.61 37.61
CA GLU A 666 -2.67 -3.98 37.12
C GLU A 666 -1.90 -3.96 35.79
N GLN A 667 -2.30 -3.10 34.86
CA GLN A 667 -1.55 -2.88 33.61
C GLN A 667 -0.14 -2.39 33.90
N ALA A 668 0.05 -1.49 34.86
CA ALA A 668 1.35 -0.96 35.25
C ALA A 668 2.27 -2.06 35.80
N ARG A 669 1.79 -2.91 36.70
CA ARG A 669 2.55 -4.04 37.26
C ARG A 669 2.96 -5.02 36.18
N THR A 670 2.04 -5.32 35.25
CA THR A 670 2.31 -6.24 34.12
C THR A 670 3.40 -5.67 33.21
N ALA A 671 3.26 -4.43 32.74
CA ALA A 671 4.22 -3.78 31.88
C ALA A 671 5.59 -3.58 32.57
N TRP A 672 5.59 -3.21 33.86
CA TRP A 672 6.81 -3.07 34.63
C TRP A 672 7.58 -4.38 34.78
N THR A 673 6.87 -5.46 35.07
CA THR A 673 7.46 -6.80 35.15
C THR A 673 8.12 -7.21 33.81
N ALA A 674 7.53 -6.87 32.70
CA ALA A 674 8.09 -7.15 31.37
C ALA A 674 9.40 -6.37 31.14
N ILE A 675 9.46 -5.08 31.47
CA ILE A 675 10.67 -4.25 31.40
C ILE A 675 11.77 -4.76 32.33
N ALA A 676 11.42 -5.06 33.59
CA ALA A 676 12.38 -5.57 34.57
C ALA A 676 13.00 -6.91 34.15
N ARG A 677 12.18 -7.83 33.62
CA ARG A 677 12.63 -9.11 33.08
C ARG A 677 13.54 -8.94 31.84
N LYS A 678 13.19 -7.99 30.96
CA LYS A 678 14.00 -7.69 29.76
C LYS A 678 15.33 -7.04 30.12
N GLY A 679 15.35 -6.11 31.05
CA GLY A 679 16.53 -5.39 31.53
C GLY A 679 16.97 -4.21 30.63
N VAL A 680 16.10 -3.71 29.73
CA VAL A 680 16.35 -2.56 28.87
C VAL A 680 15.64 -1.32 29.44
N TRP A 681 16.28 -0.72 30.44
CA TRP A 681 15.66 0.34 31.26
C TRP A 681 15.39 1.68 30.53
N PRO A 682 16.18 2.12 29.50
CA PRO A 682 15.83 3.32 28.75
C PRO A 682 14.42 3.27 28.12
N CYS A 683 13.92 2.08 27.79
CA CYS A 683 12.58 1.87 27.23
C CYS A 683 11.45 2.17 28.25
N ALA A 684 11.75 2.28 29.54
CA ALA A 684 10.75 2.62 30.55
C ALA A 684 10.37 4.12 30.57
N ALA A 685 11.03 4.97 29.80
CA ALA A 685 10.85 6.42 29.83
C ALA A 685 9.37 6.87 29.74
N GLU A 686 8.61 6.32 28.81
CA GLU A 686 7.22 6.72 28.58
C GLU A 686 6.22 5.93 29.44
N LEU A 687 6.66 4.85 30.06
CA LEU A 687 5.87 4.04 30.98
C LEU A 687 5.95 4.52 32.43
N ALA A 688 7.17 4.84 32.91
CA ALA A 688 7.49 4.96 34.32
C ALA A 688 6.64 6.00 35.07
N PRO A 689 6.44 7.25 34.62
CA PRO A 689 5.65 8.22 35.33
C PRO A 689 4.21 7.77 35.58
N TRP A 690 3.59 7.19 34.55
CA TRP A 690 2.20 6.74 34.62
C TRP A 690 2.04 5.46 35.43
N ALA A 691 2.99 4.53 35.33
CA ALA A 691 2.99 3.31 36.13
C ALA A 691 3.15 3.61 37.64
N VAL A 692 4.07 4.51 37.97
CA VAL A 692 4.27 4.95 39.35
C VAL A 692 3.00 5.64 39.90
N GLU A 693 2.36 6.54 39.10
CA GLU A 693 1.11 7.20 39.51
C GLU A 693 0.01 6.18 39.76
N ALA A 694 -0.19 5.23 38.81
CA ALA A 694 -1.25 4.26 38.92
C ALA A 694 -1.12 3.39 40.18
N VAL A 695 0.08 2.90 40.47
CA VAL A 695 0.32 2.04 41.63
C VAL A 695 0.24 2.86 42.92
N ALA A 696 0.81 4.07 42.96
CA ALA A 696 0.75 4.93 44.15
C ALA A 696 -0.70 5.31 44.50
N ARG A 697 -1.57 5.57 43.52
CA ARG A 697 -3.00 5.90 43.72
C ARG A 697 -3.84 4.75 44.30
N THR A 698 -3.37 3.49 44.23
CA THR A 698 -4.04 2.38 44.95
C THR A 698 -3.65 2.37 46.45
N GLY A 699 -2.77 3.25 46.93
CA GLY A 699 -2.24 3.24 48.28
C GLY A 699 -1.01 2.36 48.48
N ASP A 700 -0.52 1.67 47.42
CA ASP A 700 0.66 0.82 47.50
C ASP A 700 1.94 1.64 47.27
N GLU A 701 2.23 2.57 48.22
CA GLU A 701 3.42 3.41 48.14
C GLU A 701 4.72 2.62 48.08
N ALA A 702 4.78 1.46 48.76
CA ALA A 702 5.98 0.64 48.78
C ALA A 702 6.33 0.07 47.38
N ALA A 703 5.34 -0.42 46.65
CA ALA A 703 5.53 -0.88 45.28
C ALA A 703 5.90 0.26 44.34
N ALA A 704 5.24 1.41 44.44
CA ALA A 704 5.56 2.60 43.66
C ALA A 704 6.99 3.10 43.90
N ARG A 705 7.44 3.11 45.17
CA ARG A 705 8.84 3.46 45.54
C ARG A 705 9.84 2.43 44.97
N SER A 706 9.50 1.14 45.02
CA SER A 706 10.32 0.09 44.39
C SER A 706 10.48 0.29 42.89
N MET A 707 9.41 0.66 42.17
CA MET A 707 9.48 0.97 40.74
C MET A 707 10.47 2.12 40.47
N VAL A 708 10.40 3.20 41.18
CA VAL A 708 11.33 4.34 41.03
C VAL A 708 12.77 3.93 41.33
N GLN A 709 12.99 3.10 42.37
CA GLN A 709 14.31 2.60 42.73
C GLN A 709 14.87 1.65 41.64
N ASP A 710 14.05 0.76 41.12
CA ASP A 710 14.45 -0.16 40.07
C ASP A 710 14.82 0.60 38.80
N PHE A 711 14.02 1.59 38.40
CA PHE A 711 14.32 2.45 37.26
C PHE A 711 15.63 3.24 37.49
N SER A 712 15.82 3.84 38.65
CA SER A 712 17.04 4.55 39.01
C SER A 712 18.29 3.65 38.99
N ARG A 713 18.17 2.44 39.53
CA ARG A 713 19.25 1.44 39.57
C ARG A 713 19.56 0.91 38.16
N GLY A 714 18.52 0.58 37.40
CA GLY A 714 18.63 0.03 36.06
C GLY A 714 19.17 1.03 35.03
N LEU A 715 18.85 2.30 35.20
CA LEU A 715 19.39 3.38 34.39
C LEU A 715 20.84 3.73 34.76
N GLY A 716 21.19 3.73 36.07
CA GLY A 716 22.51 4.07 36.56
C GLY A 716 22.99 5.46 36.08
N GLN A 717 24.20 5.51 35.50
CA GLN A 717 24.79 6.73 34.92
C GLN A 717 24.84 6.67 33.38
N ARG A 718 23.87 5.98 32.76
CA ARG A 718 23.82 5.83 31.31
C ARG A 718 23.37 7.12 30.65
N ASP A 719 23.91 7.37 29.44
CA ASP A 719 23.54 8.54 28.62
C ASP A 719 22.20 8.31 27.89
N ALA A 720 21.12 8.52 28.65
CA ALA A 720 19.74 8.36 28.15
C ALA A 720 18.88 9.54 28.59
N PRO A 721 19.04 10.72 27.98
CA PRO A 721 18.41 11.96 28.44
C PRO A 721 16.89 11.88 28.60
N ALA A 722 16.20 11.20 27.70
CA ALA A 722 14.75 11.02 27.80
C ALA A 722 14.34 10.20 29.04
N ALA A 723 15.09 9.14 29.34
CA ALA A 723 14.82 8.29 30.50
C ALA A 723 15.21 8.97 31.80
N GLN A 724 16.28 9.81 31.80
CA GLN A 724 16.67 10.62 32.95
C GLN A 724 15.59 11.66 33.30
N ALA A 725 15.03 12.34 32.28
CA ALA A 725 13.90 13.27 32.48
C ALA A 725 12.66 12.56 33.04
N ALA A 726 12.36 11.37 32.51
CA ALA A 726 11.24 10.53 32.98
C ALA A 726 11.44 10.02 34.42
N LEU A 727 12.67 9.73 34.82
CA LEU A 727 13.00 9.37 36.19
C LEU A 727 12.74 10.53 37.18
N LEU A 728 13.12 11.76 36.81
CA LEU A 728 12.78 12.95 37.59
C LEU A 728 11.25 13.12 37.71
N TRP A 729 10.54 12.97 36.61
CA TRP A 729 9.07 13.00 36.59
C TRP A 729 8.47 11.92 37.50
N SER A 730 8.96 10.68 37.43
CA SER A 730 8.49 9.57 38.26
C SER A 730 8.71 9.83 39.76
N ARG A 731 9.87 10.43 40.11
CA ARG A 731 10.15 10.87 41.50
C ARG A 731 9.20 11.98 41.96
N ALA A 732 8.88 12.92 41.06
CA ALA A 732 7.93 14.00 41.35
C ALA A 732 6.53 13.45 41.62
N VAL A 733 6.06 12.53 40.78
CA VAL A 733 4.76 11.84 40.93
C VAL A 733 4.67 11.10 42.26
N LEU A 734 5.70 10.33 42.60
CA LEU A 734 5.77 9.62 43.88
C LEU A 734 5.70 10.60 45.07
N ALA A 735 6.52 11.66 45.06
CA ALA A 735 6.56 12.67 46.10
C ALA A 735 5.22 13.40 46.27
N GLU A 736 4.55 13.75 45.13
CA GLU A 736 3.22 14.37 45.15
C GLU A 736 2.19 13.43 45.81
N THR A 737 2.17 12.17 45.39
CA THR A 737 1.18 11.20 45.88
C THR A 737 1.37 10.91 47.37
N GLU A 738 2.63 10.76 47.83
CA GLU A 738 2.96 10.57 49.25
C GLU A 738 2.60 11.81 50.10
N ALA A 739 2.87 13.03 49.56
CA ALA A 739 2.56 14.28 50.26
C ALA A 739 1.04 14.50 50.39
N LEU A 740 0.28 14.21 49.35
CA LEU A 740 -1.20 14.30 49.37
C LEU A 740 -1.81 13.27 50.35
N ALA A 741 -1.30 12.04 50.38
CA ALA A 741 -1.79 11.02 51.31
C ALA A 741 -1.54 11.36 52.78
N ARG A 742 -0.50 12.18 53.08
CA ARG A 742 -0.11 12.59 54.42
C ARG A 742 -0.46 14.04 54.75
N GLU A 743 -1.13 14.75 53.88
CA GLU A 743 -1.45 16.18 53.99
C GLU A 743 -0.21 17.04 54.34
N GLN A 744 0.94 16.77 53.64
CA GLN A 744 2.22 17.41 53.94
C GLN A 744 2.58 18.51 52.91
N ARG A 745 2.35 19.77 53.30
CA ARG A 745 2.69 20.95 52.49
C ARG A 745 4.16 20.97 52.01
N GLY A 746 5.12 20.66 52.90
CA GLY A 746 6.54 20.61 52.53
C GLY A 746 6.86 19.55 51.51
N GLY A 747 6.16 18.41 51.55
CA GLY A 747 6.25 17.36 50.55
C GLY A 747 5.74 17.79 49.16
N LEU A 748 4.64 18.57 49.12
CA LEU A 748 4.10 19.11 47.85
C LEU A 748 5.07 20.12 47.22
N MET A 749 5.73 20.96 48.02
CA MET A 749 6.76 21.89 47.52
C MET A 749 7.97 21.12 46.95
N GLN A 750 8.42 20.07 47.61
CA GLN A 750 9.50 19.20 47.12
C GLN A 750 9.11 18.51 45.83
N ALA A 751 7.86 18.02 45.72
CA ALA A 751 7.33 17.45 44.49
C ALA A 751 7.33 18.48 43.34
N SER A 752 6.93 19.72 43.61
CA SER A 752 6.98 20.82 42.63
C SER A 752 8.38 21.06 42.09
N GLU A 753 9.41 21.09 42.96
CA GLU A 753 10.82 21.27 42.55
C GLU A 753 11.28 20.11 41.62
N LEU A 754 10.90 18.87 41.94
CA LEU A 754 11.21 17.71 41.08
C LEU A 754 10.50 17.80 39.74
N TYR A 755 9.25 18.24 39.69
CA TYR A 755 8.52 18.49 38.45
C TYR A 755 9.18 19.58 37.59
N LEU A 756 9.63 20.69 38.23
CA LEU A 756 10.35 21.74 37.51
C LEU A 756 11.69 21.23 36.96
N GLY A 757 12.40 20.40 37.71
CA GLY A 757 13.60 19.73 37.21
C GLY A 757 13.33 18.85 36.01
N ALA A 758 12.22 18.10 36.03
CA ALA A 758 11.80 17.30 34.88
C ALA A 758 11.40 18.18 33.67
N ALA A 759 10.67 19.27 33.91
CA ALA A 759 10.27 20.21 32.86
C ALA A 759 11.50 20.87 32.19
N ALA A 760 12.53 21.24 32.99
CA ALA A 760 13.79 21.79 32.46
C ALA A 760 14.52 20.72 31.59
N ALA A 761 14.60 19.48 32.05
CA ALA A 761 15.21 18.40 31.28
C ALA A 761 14.47 18.13 29.94
N TYR A 762 13.14 18.15 29.93
CA TYR A 762 12.37 18.03 28.69
C TYR A 762 12.46 19.26 27.78
N ALA A 763 12.73 20.43 28.32
CA ALA A 763 13.00 21.63 27.51
C ALA A 763 14.33 21.52 26.76
N GLU A 764 15.38 20.97 27.40
CA GLU A 764 16.67 20.70 26.75
C GLU A 764 16.56 19.64 25.64
N LEU A 765 15.59 18.72 25.74
CA LEU A 765 15.30 17.68 24.79
C LEU A 765 14.38 18.10 23.61
N PRO A 766 14.01 19.35 23.44
CA PRO A 766 12.86 19.96 22.77
C PRO A 766 11.61 19.07 22.71
N ARG A 767 11.16 18.58 23.90
CA ARG A 767 9.90 17.83 24.05
C ARG A 767 8.79 18.70 24.64
N PRO A 768 8.15 19.58 23.86
CA PRO A 768 7.24 20.60 24.37
C PRO A 768 6.01 20.04 25.10
N TYR A 769 5.54 18.88 24.68
CA TYR A 769 4.38 18.20 25.28
C TYR A 769 4.71 17.67 26.68
N SER A 770 5.80 16.90 26.83
CA SER A 770 6.24 16.37 28.14
C SER A 770 6.67 17.50 29.10
N GLN A 771 7.30 18.55 28.56
CA GLN A 771 7.62 19.77 29.31
C GLN A 771 6.35 20.43 29.90
N ALA A 772 5.29 20.57 29.09
CA ALA A 772 4.04 21.17 29.55
C ALA A 772 3.33 20.30 30.59
N LEU A 773 3.35 18.97 30.46
CA LEU A 773 2.76 18.03 31.43
C LEU A 773 3.46 18.10 32.78
N THR A 774 4.79 18.16 32.78
CA THR A 774 5.57 18.27 34.03
C THR A 774 5.46 19.66 34.69
N ALA A 775 5.46 20.73 33.90
CA ALA A 775 5.23 22.09 34.42
C ALA A 775 3.81 22.24 35.00
N GLU A 776 2.80 21.62 34.42
CA GLU A 776 1.45 21.56 34.99
C GLU A 776 1.44 20.83 36.33
N GLY A 777 2.18 19.71 36.44
CA GLY A 777 2.37 18.99 37.71
C GLY A 777 2.96 19.85 38.80
N ALA A 778 4.01 20.62 38.49
CA ALA A 778 4.63 21.56 39.42
C ALA A 778 3.64 22.61 39.93
N ALA A 779 2.92 23.25 39.01
CA ALA A 779 1.92 24.26 39.35
C ALA A 779 0.77 23.67 40.19
N ARG A 780 0.33 22.46 39.92
CA ARG A 780 -0.70 21.72 40.67
C ARG A 780 -0.25 21.52 42.12
N CYS A 781 1.01 21.11 42.37
CA CYS A 781 1.55 20.91 43.72
C CYS A 781 1.58 22.22 44.52
N VAL A 782 2.00 23.35 43.90
CA VAL A 782 1.99 24.66 44.56
C VAL A 782 0.59 25.08 44.98
N LEU A 783 -0.39 24.91 44.05
CA LEU A 783 -1.78 25.29 44.33
C LEU A 783 -2.42 24.41 45.41
N ALA A 784 -2.09 23.11 45.44
CA ALA A 784 -2.56 22.18 46.48
C ALA A 784 -1.98 22.57 47.85
N ALA A 785 -0.68 22.95 47.92
CA ALA A 785 -0.03 23.40 49.17
C ALA A 785 -0.65 24.68 49.74
N ASP A 786 -1.21 25.56 48.94
CA ASP A 786 -1.84 26.81 49.40
C ASP A 786 -3.31 26.62 49.83
N THR A 787 -4.01 25.62 49.35
CA THR A 787 -5.40 25.33 49.78
C THR A 787 -5.48 24.83 51.22
N GLU A 788 -4.44 24.19 51.75
CA GLU A 788 -4.36 23.76 53.16
C GLU A 788 -4.22 24.93 54.17
N THR A 789 -3.93 26.17 53.69
CA THR A 789 -3.85 27.36 54.59
C THR A 789 -5.16 28.11 54.77
N ALA A 790 -6.22 27.69 54.11
CA ALA A 790 -7.52 28.39 54.10
C ALA A 790 -8.55 27.83 55.10
N ASP A 791 -8.17 27.02 56.07
CA ASP A 791 -9.09 26.56 57.12
C ASP A 791 -9.28 27.68 58.17
N PRO A 792 -10.48 28.29 58.35
CA PRO A 792 -10.66 29.46 59.15
C PRO A 792 -11.04 29.12 60.64
N ALA A 793 -10.38 28.17 61.26
CA ALA A 793 -10.60 27.86 62.64
C ALA A 793 -9.30 28.10 63.49
N GLY A 794 -9.09 29.30 63.92
CA GLY A 794 -8.09 29.55 64.95
C GLY A 794 -7.31 30.81 64.82
N CYS A 795 -7.93 32.01 64.78
CA CYS A 795 -7.22 33.27 64.97
C CYS A 795 -7.62 33.88 66.34
N ALA A 796 -6.87 33.51 67.33
CA ALA A 796 -6.77 34.31 68.53
C ALA A 796 -5.46 35.06 68.48
N VAL A 797 -5.54 36.39 68.36
CA VAL A 797 -4.41 37.29 68.41
C VAL A 797 -4.04 37.52 69.89
N PRO A 798 -2.75 37.45 70.27
CA PRO A 798 -2.26 38.26 71.33
C PRO A 798 -1.35 39.34 70.77
N ALA A 799 -1.71 40.62 71.17
CA ALA A 799 -0.87 41.78 71.02
C ALA A 799 0.25 41.72 72.06
N ALA A 800 1.48 41.99 71.66
CA ALA A 800 2.41 42.81 72.36
C ALA A 800 3.83 42.85 71.84
N ASP A 801 4.23 44.00 71.40
CA ASP A 801 5.52 44.71 71.74
C ASP A 801 6.84 43.91 71.80
N THR A 802 7.79 44.23 70.97
CA THR A 802 9.07 44.88 71.27
C THR A 802 10.06 44.79 70.10
N ARG A 803 10.70 45.92 69.92
CA ARG A 803 11.79 46.16 68.95
C ARG A 803 13.03 45.30 69.28
N SER A 804 13.54 44.54 68.28
CA SER A 804 14.97 44.21 68.20
C SER A 804 15.39 44.15 66.78
N VAL A 805 16.43 44.84 66.45
CA VAL A 805 17.13 44.91 65.20
C VAL A 805 17.77 43.53 64.96
N ILE A 806 17.34 42.83 63.91
CA ILE A 806 18.00 41.64 63.43
C ILE A 806 18.39 41.88 61.98
N THR A 807 19.67 41.66 61.64
CA THR A 807 20.29 41.57 60.36
C THR A 807 19.52 40.55 59.45
N PRO A 808 19.35 40.88 58.19
CA PRO A 808 18.65 39.96 57.31
C PRO A 808 19.48 38.66 57.15
N PRO A 809 18.82 37.48 57.27
CA PRO A 809 19.45 36.23 56.90
C PRO A 809 19.56 36.19 55.38
N ASP A 810 20.52 35.36 54.85
CA ASP A 810 20.72 35.07 53.46
C ASP A 810 19.39 34.72 52.76
N PRO A 811 19.22 35.07 51.48
CA PRO A 811 18.00 34.81 50.78
C PRO A 811 17.71 33.30 50.76
N ALA A 812 16.66 32.91 51.50
CA ALA A 812 16.09 31.58 51.42
C ALA A 812 15.74 31.24 49.95
N PRO A 813 15.84 29.98 49.51
CA PRO A 813 15.49 29.59 48.16
C PRO A 813 14.07 30.07 47.82
N HIS A 814 13.93 30.78 46.69
CA HIS A 814 12.66 31.33 46.25
C HIS A 814 11.67 30.21 45.96
N HIS A 815 10.79 29.90 46.89
CA HIS A 815 9.64 29.03 46.66
C HIS A 815 8.71 29.71 45.65
N PRO A 816 8.24 29.02 44.60
CA PRO A 816 7.30 29.57 43.64
C PRO A 816 6.01 30.01 44.33
N SER A 817 5.56 31.22 44.05
CA SER A 817 4.33 31.81 44.62
C SER A 817 3.11 31.26 43.86
N THR A 818 1.94 31.27 44.47
CA THR A 818 0.64 30.95 43.82
C THR A 818 0.44 31.71 42.52
N LEU A 819 0.90 32.99 42.47
CA LEU A 819 0.81 33.81 41.28
C LEU A 819 1.68 33.24 40.13
N SER A 820 2.87 32.78 40.49
CA SER A 820 3.79 32.10 39.55
C SER A 820 3.17 30.79 39.02
N ALA A 821 2.56 29.98 39.87
CA ALA A 821 1.89 28.75 39.49
C ALA A 821 0.70 28.98 38.53
N VAL A 822 -0.10 30.03 38.77
CA VAL A 822 -1.19 30.43 37.88
C VAL A 822 -0.67 30.83 36.51
N THR A 823 0.42 31.60 36.44
CA THR A 823 1.05 32.02 35.16
C THR A 823 1.60 30.82 34.40
N GLU A 824 2.21 29.89 35.12
CA GLU A 824 2.72 28.65 34.50
C GLU A 824 1.59 27.79 33.93
N LEU A 825 0.47 27.62 34.62
CA LEU A 825 -0.71 26.92 34.10
C LEU A 825 -1.30 27.60 32.87
N GLU A 826 -1.30 28.95 32.82
CA GLU A 826 -1.72 29.67 31.61
C GLU A 826 -0.80 29.35 30.43
N THR A 827 0.49 29.24 30.67
CA THR A 827 1.50 28.88 29.67
C THR A 827 1.32 27.45 29.23
N CYS A 828 1.11 26.50 30.15
CA CYS A 828 0.81 25.10 29.81
C CYS A 828 -0.46 24.98 28.97
N ALA A 829 -1.55 25.63 29.36
CA ALA A 829 -2.81 25.60 28.61
C ALA A 829 -2.67 26.15 27.17
N ARG A 830 -1.86 27.21 27.01
CA ARG A 830 -1.53 27.75 25.70
C ARG A 830 -0.72 26.76 24.84
N ARG A 831 0.36 26.19 25.40
CA ARG A 831 1.20 25.18 24.70
C ARG A 831 0.40 23.96 24.28
N PHE A 832 -0.46 23.42 25.17
CA PHE A 832 -1.36 22.31 24.78
C PHE A 832 -2.30 22.70 23.63
N THR A 833 -2.78 23.95 23.63
CA THR A 833 -3.63 24.44 22.54
C THR A 833 -2.86 24.56 21.22
N GLU A 834 -1.63 25.09 21.25
CA GLU A 834 -0.75 25.23 20.09
C GLU A 834 -0.38 23.86 19.49
N LEU A 835 -0.19 22.84 20.31
CA LEU A 835 0.07 21.47 19.91
C LEU A 835 -1.21 20.73 19.40
N GLY A 836 -2.41 21.26 19.67
CA GLY A 836 -3.66 20.56 19.40
C GLY A 836 -4.03 19.50 20.46
N ALA A 837 -3.41 19.52 21.64
CA ALA A 837 -3.72 18.67 22.79
C ALA A 837 -4.97 19.19 23.54
N VAL A 838 -6.14 19.01 22.90
CA VAL A 838 -7.41 19.63 23.34
C VAL A 838 -7.81 19.19 24.73
N TRP A 839 -7.66 17.91 25.04
CA TRP A 839 -8.00 17.38 26.38
C TRP A 839 -7.10 17.95 27.48
N ASP A 840 -5.78 17.98 27.27
CA ASP A 840 -4.83 18.51 28.25
C ASP A 840 -5.02 20.03 28.44
N ALA A 841 -5.28 20.77 27.36
CA ALA A 841 -5.63 22.19 27.44
C ALA A 841 -6.91 22.43 28.25
N ALA A 842 -7.94 21.62 28.11
CA ALA A 842 -9.17 21.73 28.88
C ALA A 842 -8.94 21.40 30.35
N ARG A 843 -8.13 20.40 30.68
CA ARG A 843 -7.73 20.03 32.05
C ARG A 843 -6.96 21.17 32.73
N ALA A 844 -5.93 21.70 32.08
CA ALA A 844 -5.15 22.82 32.63
C ALA A 844 -6.01 24.09 32.89
N ARG A 845 -6.93 24.42 31.94
CA ARG A 845 -7.89 25.51 32.13
C ARG A 845 -8.88 25.24 33.28
N ALA A 846 -9.30 23.97 33.46
CA ALA A 846 -10.16 23.60 34.58
C ALA A 846 -9.45 23.86 35.93
N LEU A 847 -8.21 23.45 36.05
CA LEU A 847 -7.37 23.72 37.24
C LEU A 847 -7.18 25.20 37.51
N LEU A 848 -6.94 26.03 36.48
CA LEU A 848 -6.86 27.48 36.60
C LEU A 848 -8.14 28.10 37.19
N ARG A 849 -9.32 27.59 36.82
CA ARG A 849 -10.61 28.09 37.29
C ARG A 849 -10.85 27.80 38.78
N THR A 850 -10.45 26.61 39.23
CA THR A 850 -10.59 26.23 40.64
C THR A 850 -9.64 27.01 41.56
N SER A 851 -8.49 27.46 41.05
CA SER A 851 -7.45 28.15 41.81
C SER A 851 -7.62 29.69 41.88
N ARG A 852 -8.46 30.27 41.03
CA ARG A 852 -8.74 31.72 41.06
C ARG A 852 -9.87 32.03 42.02
N PRO A 853 -9.65 32.89 43.06
CA PRO A 853 -10.73 33.34 43.93
C PRO A 853 -11.78 34.07 43.07
N VAL A 854 -13.05 33.66 43.24
CA VAL A 854 -14.18 34.29 42.52
C VAL A 854 -14.25 35.75 42.95
N LYS A 855 -13.69 36.65 42.15
CA LYS A 855 -14.08 38.06 42.25
C LYS A 855 -15.56 38.13 41.95
N LYS A 856 -16.39 38.52 42.94
CA LYS A 856 -17.79 38.92 42.77
C LYS A 856 -17.82 40.17 41.88
N GLY A 857 -17.56 39.97 40.61
CA GLY A 857 -17.64 40.98 39.55
C GLY A 857 -18.62 40.48 38.49
N ARG A 858 -19.29 41.40 37.85
CA ARG A 858 -20.24 41.20 36.76
C ARG A 858 -19.77 40.04 35.84
N PRO A 859 -20.65 39.07 35.52
CA PRO A 859 -20.27 37.93 34.64
C PRO A 859 -19.66 38.46 33.33
N PRO A 860 -18.62 37.78 32.81
CA PRO A 860 -18.03 38.13 31.50
C PRO A 860 -19.15 38.25 30.49
N GLY A 861 -19.05 39.26 29.62
CA GLY A 861 -20.11 39.70 28.74
C GLY A 861 -20.85 38.59 28.01
N ARG A 862 -22.16 38.72 27.93
CA ARG A 862 -23.04 37.92 27.11
C ARG A 862 -22.43 37.85 25.71
N PRO A 863 -22.37 36.69 25.03
CA PRO A 863 -21.90 36.62 23.65
C PRO A 863 -22.55 37.71 22.81
N SER A 864 -21.81 38.33 21.90
CA SER A 864 -22.28 39.42 21.07
C SER A 864 -23.40 38.97 20.15
N HIS A 865 -23.51 37.67 19.86
CA HIS A 865 -24.59 37.03 19.12
C HIS A 865 -25.18 35.88 19.89
N ALA A 866 -26.51 35.72 19.80
CA ALA A 866 -27.25 34.66 20.53
C ALA A 866 -26.84 33.24 20.14
N ASP A 867 -26.25 33.06 18.95
CA ASP A 867 -25.88 31.78 18.34
C ASP A 867 -24.40 31.40 18.53
N GLU A 868 -23.57 32.31 19.10
CA GLU A 868 -22.16 31.97 19.42
C GLU A 868 -22.04 31.13 20.69
N LEU A 869 -21.19 30.13 20.65
CA LEU A 869 -20.86 29.32 21.81
C LEU A 869 -20.12 30.17 22.85
N SER A 870 -20.54 30.13 24.10
CA SER A 870 -19.70 30.65 25.17
C SER A 870 -18.41 29.82 25.29
N PRO A 871 -17.31 30.39 25.82
CA PRO A 871 -16.05 29.64 26.02
C PRO A 871 -16.25 28.30 26.72
N ARG A 872 -17.18 28.24 27.66
CA ARG A 872 -17.49 27.02 28.42
C ARG A 872 -18.32 26.01 27.60
N GLU A 873 -19.25 26.51 26.83
CA GLU A 873 -20.01 25.65 25.90
C GLU A 873 -19.11 25.11 24.78
N ALA A 874 -18.18 25.90 24.25
CA ALA A 874 -17.20 25.48 23.26
C ALA A 874 -16.28 24.38 23.81
N GLU A 875 -15.74 24.55 25.02
CA GLU A 875 -14.88 23.57 25.66
C GLU A 875 -15.61 22.24 25.93
N VAL A 876 -16.83 22.27 26.45
CA VAL A 876 -17.65 21.07 26.65
C VAL A 876 -18.01 20.44 25.30
N ALA A 877 -18.34 21.24 24.29
CA ALA A 877 -18.71 20.76 22.96
C ALA A 877 -17.53 20.08 22.26
N GLN A 878 -16.32 20.63 22.37
CA GLN A 878 -15.10 19.99 21.83
C GLN A 878 -14.83 18.63 22.47
N LEU A 879 -14.86 18.54 23.81
CA LEU A 879 -14.69 17.27 24.52
C LEU A 879 -15.82 16.27 24.22
N ALA A 880 -17.02 16.75 23.98
CA ALA A 880 -18.15 15.93 23.58
C ALA A 880 -17.97 15.43 22.13
N ALA A 881 -17.44 16.25 21.25
CA ALA A 881 -17.13 15.90 19.86
C ALA A 881 -16.02 14.85 19.78
N SER A 882 -15.02 14.92 20.68
CA SER A 882 -13.96 13.90 20.83
C SER A 882 -14.46 12.57 21.44
N GLY A 883 -15.75 12.42 21.70
CA GLY A 883 -16.35 11.15 22.15
C GLY A 883 -16.38 10.90 23.66
N LEU A 884 -15.92 11.84 24.51
CA LEU A 884 -15.96 11.68 25.97
C LEU A 884 -17.41 11.62 26.48
N THR A 885 -17.67 10.72 27.40
CA THR A 885 -18.95 10.66 28.10
C THR A 885 -19.20 11.88 29.01
N ASN A 886 -20.43 12.17 29.38
CA ASN A 886 -20.74 13.28 30.29
C ASN A 886 -20.01 13.15 31.66
N ARG A 887 -19.76 11.92 32.09
CA ARG A 887 -19.02 11.65 33.35
C ARG A 887 -17.54 11.95 33.18
N GLU A 888 -16.93 11.61 32.09
CA GLU A 888 -15.52 11.89 31.76
C GLU A 888 -15.28 13.37 31.54
N ILE A 889 -16.16 14.08 30.85
CA ILE A 889 -16.11 15.54 30.71
C ILE A 889 -16.27 16.22 32.05
N ALA A 890 -17.18 15.73 32.92
CA ALA A 890 -17.41 16.24 34.25
C ALA A 890 -16.17 16.09 35.14
N ALA A 891 -15.50 14.95 35.10
CA ALA A 891 -14.23 14.71 35.79
C ALA A 891 -13.12 15.64 35.28
N THR A 892 -12.94 15.74 33.94
CA THR A 892 -11.92 16.60 33.32
C THR A 892 -12.10 18.10 33.68
N LEU A 893 -13.35 18.57 33.72
CA LEU A 893 -13.66 19.98 33.84
C LEU A 893 -14.06 20.40 35.27
N HIS A 894 -14.03 19.47 36.24
CA HIS A 894 -14.49 19.67 37.62
C HIS A 894 -15.94 20.19 37.68
N LEU A 895 -16.84 19.53 36.94
CA LEU A 895 -18.27 19.81 36.84
C LEU A 895 -19.11 18.64 37.32
N SER A 896 -20.43 18.90 37.54
CA SER A 896 -21.36 17.79 37.67
C SER A 896 -21.77 17.23 36.27
N PRO A 897 -22.03 15.90 36.09
CA PRO A 897 -22.52 15.35 34.85
C PRO A 897 -23.78 16.05 34.33
N ARG A 898 -24.66 16.50 35.21
CA ARG A 898 -25.86 17.27 34.89
C ARG A 898 -25.55 18.65 34.33
N THR A 899 -24.50 19.30 34.82
CA THR A 899 -24.02 20.59 34.25
C THR A 899 -23.44 20.41 32.85
N VAL A 900 -22.71 19.31 32.62
CA VAL A 900 -22.17 18.95 31.29
C VAL A 900 -23.30 18.72 30.32
N GLU A 901 -24.33 17.96 30.69
CA GLU A 901 -25.53 17.71 29.87
C GLU A 901 -26.20 19.02 29.46
N GLN A 902 -26.35 19.97 30.38
CA GLN A 902 -26.92 21.29 30.08
C GLN A 902 -26.06 22.08 29.09
N HIS A 903 -24.73 22.05 29.21
CA HIS A 903 -23.83 22.71 28.25
C HIS A 903 -23.88 22.08 26.87
N ILE A 904 -23.92 20.73 26.76
CA ILE A 904 -24.07 20.03 25.50
C ILE A 904 -25.40 20.40 24.83
N ALA A 905 -26.50 20.36 25.56
CA ALA A 905 -27.82 20.71 25.04
C ALA A 905 -27.88 22.17 24.53
N ARG A 906 -27.19 23.10 25.22
CA ARG A 906 -27.08 24.50 24.78
C ARG A 906 -26.18 24.61 23.53
N ALA A 907 -25.06 23.92 23.50
CA ALA A 907 -24.15 23.91 22.35
C ALA A 907 -24.84 23.34 21.10
N MET A 908 -25.52 22.20 21.21
CA MET A 908 -26.29 21.62 20.11
C MET A 908 -27.36 22.56 19.57
N ARG A 909 -28.11 23.24 20.44
CA ARG A 909 -29.12 24.23 20.02
C ARG A 909 -28.52 25.41 19.30
N LYS A 910 -27.34 25.93 19.73
CA LYS A 910 -26.69 27.09 19.12
C LYS A 910 -26.01 26.74 17.79
N THR A 911 -25.49 25.52 17.65
CA THR A 911 -24.87 25.03 16.40
C THR A 911 -25.88 24.43 15.43
N GLY A 912 -27.14 24.22 15.87
CA GLY A 912 -28.15 23.52 15.07
C GLY A 912 -27.89 22.00 14.95
N ALA A 913 -27.04 21.43 15.80
CA ALA A 913 -26.69 20.03 15.74
C ALA A 913 -27.85 19.16 16.25
N LEU A 914 -28.21 18.10 15.50
CA LEU A 914 -29.30 17.19 15.84
C LEU A 914 -28.85 16.02 16.75
N SER A 915 -27.57 15.74 16.78
CA SER A 915 -26.95 14.70 17.61
C SER A 915 -25.57 15.11 18.08
N ARG A 916 -25.05 14.38 19.09
CA ARG A 916 -23.66 14.57 19.54
C ARG A 916 -22.63 14.33 18.44
N ARG A 917 -22.91 13.42 17.50
CA ARG A 917 -22.08 13.14 16.34
C ARG A 917 -22.12 14.29 15.30
N ASP A 918 -23.31 14.87 15.11
CA ASP A 918 -23.51 16.05 14.25
C ASP A 918 -22.82 17.30 14.84
N LEU A 919 -22.72 17.39 16.17
CA LEU A 919 -22.01 18.47 16.83
C LEU A 919 -20.51 18.47 16.46
N ALA A 920 -19.89 17.29 16.37
CA ALA A 920 -18.49 17.15 15.94
C ALA A 920 -18.29 17.73 14.53
N HIS A 921 -19.13 17.30 13.59
CA HIS A 921 -19.07 17.75 12.20
C HIS A 921 -19.30 19.27 12.04
N ARG A 922 -20.21 19.84 12.83
CA ARG A 922 -20.49 21.28 12.82
C ARG A 922 -19.34 22.11 13.39
N LEU A 923 -18.63 21.60 14.40
CA LEU A 923 -17.47 22.28 14.98
C LEU A 923 -16.26 22.27 14.01
N GLU A 924 -16.07 21.20 13.26
CA GLU A 924 -15.05 21.12 12.22
C GLU A 924 -15.28 22.09 11.07
N GLN A 925 -16.55 22.29 10.67
CA GLN A 925 -16.92 23.25 9.61
C GLN A 925 -16.80 24.71 10.04
N ALA A 926 -16.82 24.98 11.34
CA ALA A 926 -16.74 26.32 11.91
C ALA A 926 -15.30 26.76 12.31
N SER A 927 -14.35 25.80 12.32
CA SER A 927 -12.92 26.04 12.56
C SER A 927 -12.15 26.28 11.26
#